data_3ff1ccb3fbf23c05344aefce1da2af8d
#
_entry.id   3ff1ccb3fbf23c05344aefce1da2af8d
#
_cell.length_a   1.000
_cell.length_b   1.000
_cell.length_c   1.000
_cell.angle_alpha   90.00
_cell.angle_beta   90.00
_cell.angle_gamma   90.00
#
_symmetry.space_group_name_H-M   'P 1'
#
loop_
_entity.id
_entity.type
_entity.pdbx_description
1 polymer ?
#
loop_
_entity_poly.entity_id
_entity_poly.type
_entity_poly.pdbx_seq_one_letter_code
_entity_poly.pdbx_strand_id
1 'polypeptide(L)'
;MMLRNFAILMAGMALFAGGLQAQPGSGNVDLSVPSDYRIAGLTVIGADYTDVQAVKLFSGLQVGDEVTIPGDRLSDAVRNLWDQRLFSDVSIELAERRDRDVYLVIRVEEMPRLTRYGFTGVRRGEQETLRGKLDLVRGQIVNENLKVTTRRILEDHYREKGFFDAQVTITSTQDSVLENAAGVNIDIVKGEKIKVGVIRVEGSDALSEKVLKRRMKNTKERAWWRLFKPSKYLEEEFNADLEAIVALYREKGYRNARIEGDSLFRTPEDELGIAVKVDEGEKFHFREITFTGNTKYSTGQLDSLLGFKRGDLYDVAELEKRLFMNPKGIDLSSLYSDDGYLTFQAIPVEVRAENDSIDLEIRLVEGKQFRIGRIDVRGNTKTSDHVIRREIRTMPGDLFSRTDVIRTQRELNQLNYFNPEAFGINPVQNPEDGTVDIEYVVEEKPTDQIELQGGWGGGRIVGSLGVTFNNFAVGKAFKKGAWRPVPMGDGQRISIRAQSNGLFFQSYNVSFTEPWLGGKKPNALTVAAWRSIQSNGQPRNVEGEANPLRQTLMITGVSASIGQRWKKPDDWFTVNAGISYQHFDFDKYNSGLFSFTDGQSNNIALNLIVSRNSVSDPIFPVWGSEVRLNVKVTPPYSLFQPDKVWTGLSEQERFRFVEYHKWKFVANWYTPLTTGGGENPKSLVLRTYFGGGIIGQYNRQIGLSPFERFYLGGVFLSGFVLDGREIISLRGYDNLSLTAPDQNTGAGAIAKYGAELRYPLSTNPNATIYTMAFLEAGNTWETGDGFDPFDVYRSGGIGMRIFLPMFGLLGLDYGWRFDDVVTSPGMARGQFHFSLGMNIGDL
;
A
#
# COMPACT_ATOMS: atom_id res chain seq x y z
N MET A 1 -31.87 30.32 -48.07
CA MET A 1 -32.55 31.60 -48.32
C MET A 1 -31.45 32.64 -48.47
N MET A 2 -31.01 32.82 -49.68
CA MET A 2 -31.04 34.05 -50.45
C MET A 2 -30.16 35.14 -49.85
N LEU A 3 -29.00 35.38 -50.48
CA LEU A 3 -28.84 36.27 -51.61
C LEU A 3 -28.86 37.74 -51.27
N ARG A 4 -27.82 38.37 -51.73
CA ARG A 4 -27.73 39.78 -52.30
C ARG A 4 -26.87 40.71 -51.45
N ASN A 5 -25.96 41.51 -51.98
CA ASN A 5 -25.45 41.92 -53.33
C ASN A 5 -24.08 42.56 -53.06
N PHE A 6 -23.02 42.31 -53.73
CA PHE A 6 -22.56 42.73 -55.01
C PHE A 6 -22.75 44.26 -55.38
N ALA A 7 -21.63 44.89 -55.61
CA ALA A 7 -21.29 46.00 -56.48
C ALA A 7 -21.32 47.43 -55.92
N ILE A 8 -20.27 48.16 -56.08
CA ILE A 8 -20.01 49.27 -57.04
C ILE A 8 -18.66 49.89 -56.64
N LEU A 9 -17.61 49.66 -57.30
CA LEU A 9 -17.09 50.24 -58.58
C LEU A 9 -16.75 51.71 -58.52
N MET A 10 -15.44 51.91 -58.63
CA MET A 10 -14.80 52.98 -59.47
C MET A 10 -15.18 54.46 -59.31
N ALA A 11 -14.14 55.11 -59.23
CA ALA A 11 -13.85 56.39 -59.83
C ALA A 11 -13.63 57.60 -58.91
N GLY A 12 -12.52 58.13 -58.99
CA GLY A 12 -12.12 59.43 -58.44
C GLY A 12 -10.65 59.79 -58.71
N MET A 13 -10.24 59.73 -59.97
CA MET A 13 -9.02 60.44 -60.36
C MET A 13 -9.28 61.95 -60.37
N ALA A 14 -8.57 62.69 -59.53
CA ALA A 14 -8.39 64.12 -59.76
C ALA A 14 -7.10 64.63 -59.13
N LEU A 15 -6.14 64.87 -59.95
CA LEU A 15 -5.08 65.84 -59.88
C LEU A 15 -5.07 66.82 -58.69
N PHE A 16 -3.95 66.82 -57.98
CA PHE A 16 -3.36 68.05 -57.51
C PHE A 16 -1.84 68.01 -57.83
N ALA A 17 -1.43 68.80 -58.82
CA ALA A 17 -0.04 69.13 -59.06
C ALA A 17 0.28 70.26 -58.02
N GLY A 18 1.34 70.08 -57.28
CA GLY A 18 1.80 71.13 -56.35
C GLY A 18 3.15 70.80 -55.74
N GLY A 19 4.18 71.33 -56.36
CA GLY A 19 5.42 71.69 -55.69
C GLY A 19 6.49 70.63 -55.62
N LEU A 20 7.30 70.43 -56.61
CA LEU A 20 8.67 69.95 -56.48
C LEU A 20 9.45 70.89 -55.57
N GLN A 21 9.65 70.57 -54.30
CA GLN A 21 10.81 71.06 -53.57
C GLN A 21 11.90 70.00 -53.71
N ALA A 22 12.98 70.35 -54.36
CA ALA A 22 14.19 69.57 -54.46
C ALA A 22 14.76 69.31 -53.10
N GLN A 23 14.73 68.04 -52.67
CA GLN A 23 15.57 67.56 -51.56
C GLN A 23 17.04 67.69 -51.99
N PRO A 24 17.92 68.18 -51.07
CA PRO A 24 19.35 68.18 -51.35
C PRO A 24 19.81 66.74 -51.49
N GLY A 25 20.54 66.47 -52.53
CA GLY A 25 20.94 65.15 -52.98
C GLY A 25 21.58 64.29 -51.93
N SER A 26 20.95 63.10 -51.62
CA SER A 26 21.60 61.98 -51.05
C SER A 26 22.65 61.48 -52.05
N GLY A 27 23.89 61.74 -51.75
CA GLY A 27 24.98 61.18 -52.56
C GLY A 27 24.94 59.69 -52.49
N ASN A 28 24.55 59.04 -53.60
CA ASN A 28 24.57 57.57 -53.68
C ASN A 28 26.00 57.09 -53.38
N VAL A 29 26.17 56.25 -52.40
CA VAL A 29 27.43 55.52 -52.17
C VAL A 29 27.48 54.43 -53.26
N ASP A 30 28.51 54.45 -54.06
CA ASP A 30 28.77 53.41 -55.03
C ASP A 30 29.26 52.15 -54.27
N LEU A 31 28.32 51.20 -54.08
CA LEU A 31 28.57 49.95 -53.36
C LEU A 31 29.45 48.98 -54.17
N SER A 32 29.85 49.33 -55.39
CA SER A 32 30.75 48.48 -56.18
C SER A 32 32.24 48.64 -55.83
N VAL A 33 32.59 49.77 -55.18
CA VAL A 33 34.00 50.05 -54.76
C VAL A 33 34.06 50.34 -53.26
N PRO A 34 34.70 49.48 -52.44
CA PRO A 34 34.87 49.74 -51.02
C PRO A 34 35.61 51.07 -50.77
N SER A 35 35.00 51.90 -49.93
CA SER A 35 35.56 53.23 -49.62
C SER A 35 35.46 53.47 -48.12
N ASP A 36 36.42 54.18 -47.55
CA ASP A 36 36.49 54.43 -46.09
C ASP A 36 35.70 55.68 -45.69
N TYR A 37 34.85 55.57 -44.76
CA TYR A 37 33.98 56.56 -44.16
C TYR A 37 34.14 56.62 -42.65
N ARG A 38 33.79 57.74 -42.02
CA ARG A 38 33.70 57.92 -40.63
C ARG A 38 32.24 57.95 -40.16
N ILE A 39 31.83 57.23 -39.20
CA ILE A 39 30.49 57.26 -38.63
C ILE A 39 30.29 58.57 -37.87
N ALA A 40 29.56 59.51 -38.41
CA ALA A 40 29.24 60.83 -37.81
C ALA A 40 27.96 60.71 -36.96
N GLY A 41 27.07 59.80 -37.26
CA GLY A 41 25.84 59.55 -36.49
C GLY A 41 25.38 58.13 -36.61
N LEU A 42 24.86 57.60 -35.49
CA LEU A 42 24.34 56.22 -35.36
C LEU A 42 22.98 56.25 -34.65
N THR A 43 21.90 55.96 -35.40
CA THR A 43 20.54 55.94 -34.92
C THR A 43 20.02 54.51 -34.95
N VAL A 44 19.20 54.14 -33.95
CA VAL A 44 18.53 52.84 -33.91
C VAL A 44 17.03 53.05 -34.05
N ILE A 45 16.37 52.27 -34.88
CA ILE A 45 14.92 52.31 -35.13
C ILE A 45 14.38 50.91 -34.98
N GLY A 46 13.20 50.77 -34.32
CA GLY A 46 12.52 49.49 -34.11
C GLY A 46 12.95 48.75 -32.82
N ALA A 47 13.74 49.38 -31.96
CA ALA A 47 14.08 48.88 -30.65
C ALA A 47 13.13 49.48 -29.60
N ASP A 48 11.90 48.94 -29.52
CA ASP A 48 10.86 49.51 -28.67
C ASP A 48 10.93 48.96 -27.24
N TYR A 49 11.45 47.77 -27.04
CA TYR A 49 11.59 47.09 -25.77
C TYR A 49 13.05 46.83 -25.39
N THR A 50 13.98 46.90 -26.33
CA THR A 50 15.42 46.76 -26.08
C THR A 50 16.03 48.14 -25.97
N ASP A 51 16.90 48.38 -24.98
CA ASP A 51 17.56 49.66 -24.81
C ASP A 51 18.40 50.00 -26.08
N VAL A 52 18.12 51.14 -26.65
CA VAL A 52 18.82 51.70 -27.83
C VAL A 52 20.35 51.69 -27.62
N GLN A 53 20.83 51.97 -26.40
CA GLN A 53 22.26 51.95 -26.11
C GLN A 53 22.82 50.53 -26.13
N ALA A 54 22.02 49.55 -25.67
CA ALA A 54 22.41 48.15 -25.76
C ALA A 54 22.52 47.66 -27.19
N VAL A 55 21.59 48.06 -28.08
CA VAL A 55 21.65 47.74 -29.53
C VAL A 55 22.93 48.31 -30.16
N LYS A 56 23.26 49.59 -29.85
CA LYS A 56 24.53 50.21 -30.33
C LYS A 56 25.74 49.47 -29.79
N LEU A 57 25.76 49.08 -28.53
CA LEU A 57 26.85 48.34 -27.91
C LEU A 57 27.01 46.94 -28.55
N PHE A 58 25.91 46.23 -28.75
CA PHE A 58 25.93 44.91 -29.40
C PHE A 58 26.36 44.97 -30.86
N SER A 59 26.02 46.01 -31.57
CA SER A 59 26.47 46.20 -32.96
C SER A 59 27.99 46.34 -33.05
N GLY A 60 28.68 46.80 -31.97
CA GLY A 60 30.11 47.11 -31.99
C GLY A 60 30.46 48.36 -32.81
N LEU A 61 29.44 49.15 -33.20
CA LEU A 61 29.67 50.41 -33.96
C LEU A 61 29.52 51.62 -33.01
N GLN A 62 30.45 52.58 -33.13
CA GLN A 62 30.40 53.82 -32.34
C GLN A 62 30.54 55.03 -33.25
N VAL A 63 29.98 56.15 -32.82
CA VAL A 63 30.21 57.43 -33.48
C VAL A 63 31.69 57.81 -33.36
N GLY A 64 32.33 58.09 -34.48
CA GLY A 64 33.76 58.36 -34.63
C GLY A 64 34.53 57.24 -35.26
N ASP A 65 33.95 56.01 -35.34
CA ASP A 65 34.63 54.87 -35.96
C ASP A 65 34.83 55.04 -37.44
N GLU A 66 35.95 54.55 -37.96
CA GLU A 66 36.18 54.41 -39.40
C GLU A 66 35.63 53.06 -39.86
N VAL A 67 34.84 53.12 -40.93
CA VAL A 67 34.20 51.92 -41.53
C VAL A 67 34.36 51.99 -43.07
N THR A 68 34.69 50.83 -43.63
CA THR A 68 34.67 50.61 -45.07
C THR A 68 33.26 50.21 -45.50
N ILE A 69 32.71 50.88 -46.51
CA ILE A 69 31.39 50.57 -47.08
C ILE A 69 31.53 50.25 -48.56
N PRO A 70 31.09 49.07 -49.05
CA PRO A 70 30.73 47.89 -48.24
C PRO A 70 31.97 47.22 -47.56
N GLY A 71 31.81 46.62 -46.40
CA GLY A 71 32.94 46.04 -45.69
C GLY A 71 32.51 45.16 -44.53
N ASP A 72 33.50 44.44 -44.02
CA ASP A 72 33.25 43.37 -43.03
C ASP A 72 32.71 43.90 -41.69
N ARG A 73 33.10 45.09 -41.30
CA ARG A 73 32.71 45.69 -40.01
C ARG A 73 31.20 45.93 -39.89
N LEU A 74 30.51 46.26 -40.97
CA LEU A 74 29.06 46.38 -41.01
C LEU A 74 28.40 44.99 -41.02
N SER A 75 29.01 44.04 -41.76
CA SER A 75 28.53 42.67 -41.77
C SER A 75 28.65 42.02 -40.40
N ASP A 76 29.76 42.28 -39.69
CA ASP A 76 29.99 41.81 -38.34
C ASP A 76 29.02 42.46 -37.34
N ALA A 77 28.71 43.75 -37.51
CA ALA A 77 27.72 44.43 -36.69
C ALA A 77 26.34 43.81 -36.84
N VAL A 78 25.93 43.45 -38.06
CA VAL A 78 24.67 42.72 -38.30
C VAL A 78 24.74 41.34 -37.65
N ARG A 79 25.82 40.56 -37.80
CA ARG A 79 25.99 39.26 -37.18
C ARG A 79 25.94 39.34 -35.65
N ASN A 80 26.64 40.29 -35.05
CA ASN A 80 26.66 40.50 -33.61
C ASN A 80 25.28 40.76 -33.02
N LEU A 81 24.44 41.54 -33.73
CA LEU A 81 23.06 41.80 -33.36
C LEU A 81 22.18 40.55 -33.54
N TRP A 82 22.37 39.77 -34.61
CA TRP A 82 21.69 38.49 -34.82
C TRP A 82 22.04 37.46 -33.75
N ASP A 83 23.28 37.41 -33.35
CA ASP A 83 23.77 36.47 -32.31
C ASP A 83 23.13 36.73 -30.95
N GLN A 84 22.62 37.91 -30.69
CA GLN A 84 21.84 38.22 -29.48
C GLN A 84 20.48 37.48 -29.43
N ARG A 85 19.98 36.99 -30.57
CA ARG A 85 18.70 36.28 -30.72
C ARG A 85 17.50 37.07 -30.19
N LEU A 86 17.59 38.40 -30.20
CA LEU A 86 16.56 39.33 -29.74
C LEU A 86 15.73 39.89 -30.91
N PHE A 87 16.24 39.79 -32.14
CA PHE A 87 15.67 40.41 -33.31
C PHE A 87 15.24 39.39 -34.36
N SER A 88 14.13 39.63 -35.03
CA SER A 88 13.62 38.86 -36.16
C SER A 88 14.23 39.35 -37.47
N ASP A 89 14.58 40.65 -37.58
CA ASP A 89 15.32 41.23 -38.69
C ASP A 89 16.28 42.31 -38.23
N VAL A 90 17.42 42.42 -38.89
CA VAL A 90 18.45 43.43 -38.60
C VAL A 90 19.00 43.96 -39.94
N SER A 91 18.92 45.24 -40.17
CA SER A 91 19.54 45.89 -41.30
C SER A 91 20.26 47.18 -40.88
N ILE A 92 21.30 47.50 -41.60
CA ILE A 92 22.04 48.80 -41.44
C ILE A 92 21.86 49.58 -42.69
N GLU A 93 21.21 50.69 -42.59
CA GLU A 93 20.88 51.61 -43.71
C GLU A 93 21.74 52.85 -43.63
N LEU A 94 22.10 53.42 -44.80
CA LEU A 94 22.74 54.70 -44.89
C LEU A 94 21.68 55.82 -45.00
N ALA A 95 21.54 56.61 -43.89
CA ALA A 95 20.58 57.69 -43.84
C ALA A 95 21.07 58.96 -44.66
N GLU A 96 22.33 59.34 -44.43
CA GLU A 96 22.91 60.52 -45.06
C GLU A 96 24.43 60.36 -45.22
N ARG A 97 24.99 60.97 -46.24
CA ARG A 97 26.43 61.07 -46.46
C ARG A 97 26.81 62.55 -46.71
N ARG A 98 27.85 62.96 -45.95
CA ARG A 98 28.50 64.30 -46.17
C ARG A 98 29.99 64.07 -46.29
N ASP A 99 30.51 64.17 -47.51
CA ASP A 99 31.89 63.89 -47.86
C ASP A 99 32.36 62.49 -47.36
N ARG A 100 33.22 62.44 -46.34
CA ARG A 100 33.65 61.20 -45.65
C ARG A 100 32.84 60.83 -44.44
N ASP A 101 31.89 61.59 -44.00
CA ASP A 101 31.04 61.37 -42.86
C ASP A 101 29.75 60.65 -43.25
N VAL A 102 29.42 59.53 -42.61
CA VAL A 102 28.19 58.79 -42.84
C VAL A 102 27.32 58.71 -41.60
N TYR A 103 26.01 58.83 -41.81
CA TYR A 103 25.00 58.65 -40.81
C TYR A 103 24.29 57.32 -41.05
N LEU A 104 24.46 56.39 -40.13
CA LEU A 104 23.91 55.03 -40.22
C LEU A 104 22.68 54.90 -39.38
N VAL A 105 21.70 54.15 -39.88
CA VAL A 105 20.52 53.70 -39.16
C VAL A 105 20.58 52.22 -39.01
N ILE A 106 20.63 51.73 -37.77
CA ILE A 106 20.41 50.32 -37.42
C ILE A 106 18.92 50.12 -37.30
N ARG A 107 18.33 49.44 -38.24
CA ARG A 107 16.94 49.04 -38.17
C ARG A 107 16.85 47.63 -37.65
N VAL A 108 16.14 47.40 -36.55
CA VAL A 108 15.89 46.09 -35.95
C VAL A 108 14.41 45.85 -35.86
N GLU A 109 14.02 44.60 -36.00
CA GLU A 109 12.68 44.13 -35.70
C GLU A 109 12.78 43.16 -34.55
N GLU A 110 12.17 43.50 -33.40
CA GLU A 110 12.27 42.68 -32.18
C GLU A 110 11.43 41.42 -32.29
N MET A 111 11.96 40.29 -31.78
CA MET A 111 11.17 39.05 -31.65
C MET A 111 10.04 39.23 -30.65
N PRO A 112 8.83 38.68 -30.94
CA PRO A 112 7.67 38.84 -30.08
C PRO A 112 7.87 38.17 -28.72
N ARG A 113 7.29 38.76 -27.69
CA ARG A 113 7.34 38.28 -26.30
C ARG A 113 6.10 37.48 -25.93
N LEU A 114 6.28 36.39 -25.19
CA LEU A 114 5.21 35.50 -24.75
C LEU A 114 4.25 36.21 -23.78
N THR A 115 2.99 36.37 -24.15
CA THR A 115 1.93 36.89 -23.29
C THR A 115 1.13 35.78 -22.60
N ARG A 116 0.81 34.75 -23.34
CA ARG A 116 0.04 33.60 -22.88
C ARG A 116 0.39 32.36 -23.69
N TYR A 117 0.21 31.22 -23.09
CA TYR A 117 0.26 29.93 -23.79
C TYR A 117 -0.88 29.03 -23.37
N GLY A 118 -1.34 28.20 -24.27
CA GLY A 118 -2.43 27.23 -24.02
C GLY A 118 -2.16 25.91 -24.69
N PHE A 119 -2.89 24.88 -24.21
CA PHE A 119 -2.82 23.54 -24.75
C PHE A 119 -4.15 23.17 -25.37
N THR A 120 -4.10 22.51 -26.52
CA THR A 120 -5.22 21.85 -27.18
C THR A 120 -4.93 20.36 -27.31
N GLY A 121 -5.95 19.53 -27.46
CA GLY A 121 -5.82 18.07 -27.56
C GLY A 121 -5.63 17.32 -26.23
N VAL A 122 -5.58 18.01 -25.08
CA VAL A 122 -5.35 17.41 -23.76
C VAL A 122 -6.36 17.84 -22.69
N ARG A 123 -6.60 16.98 -21.69
CA ARG A 123 -7.56 17.26 -20.58
C ARG A 123 -7.00 18.30 -19.61
N ARG A 124 -7.88 19.03 -18.90
CA ARG A 124 -7.48 20.09 -17.95
C ARG A 124 -6.47 19.64 -16.88
N GLY A 125 -6.67 18.50 -16.22
CA GLY A 125 -5.72 18.01 -15.21
C GLY A 125 -4.34 17.68 -15.78
N GLU A 126 -4.28 17.28 -17.03
CA GLU A 126 -3.01 17.00 -17.72
C GLU A 126 -2.27 18.29 -18.11
N GLN A 127 -3.02 19.36 -18.46
CA GLN A 127 -2.43 20.67 -18.74
C GLN A 127 -1.61 21.22 -17.56
N GLU A 128 -2.06 21.00 -16.32
CA GLU A 128 -1.30 21.43 -15.13
C GLU A 128 0.02 20.68 -15.01
N THR A 129 0.02 19.37 -15.25
CA THR A 129 1.24 18.54 -15.27
C THR A 129 2.21 19.00 -16.33
N LEU A 130 1.70 19.30 -17.55
CA LEU A 130 2.52 19.80 -18.65
C LEU A 130 3.08 21.19 -18.37
N ARG A 131 2.30 22.07 -17.72
CA ARG A 131 2.77 23.38 -17.28
C ARG A 131 3.96 23.29 -16.33
N GLY A 132 3.94 22.32 -15.40
CA GLY A 132 5.04 22.11 -14.47
C GLY A 132 6.34 21.58 -15.11
N LYS A 133 6.25 21.01 -16.32
CA LYS A 133 7.42 20.51 -17.07
C LYS A 133 8.03 21.57 -18.04
N LEU A 134 7.31 22.64 -18.30
CA LEU A 134 7.71 23.68 -19.23
C LEU A 134 8.10 24.96 -18.49
N ASP A 135 9.32 25.44 -18.75
CA ASP A 135 9.81 26.71 -18.22
C ASP A 135 9.38 27.90 -19.13
N LEU A 136 8.08 27.97 -19.42
CA LEU A 136 7.53 29.06 -20.22
C LEU A 136 7.06 30.19 -19.31
N VAL A 137 7.79 31.32 -19.35
CA VAL A 137 7.52 32.50 -18.52
C VAL A 137 7.01 33.66 -19.38
N ARG A 138 6.02 34.39 -18.87
CA ARG A 138 5.54 35.63 -19.52
C ARG A 138 6.69 36.61 -19.74
N GLY A 139 6.73 37.23 -20.91
CA GLY A 139 7.81 38.15 -21.29
C GLY A 139 9.02 37.49 -21.95
N GLN A 140 9.08 36.17 -21.96
CA GLN A 140 10.13 35.39 -22.65
C GLN A 140 9.99 35.56 -24.16
N ILE A 141 11.11 35.65 -24.86
CA ILE A 141 11.15 35.79 -26.32
C ILE A 141 10.68 34.49 -27.00
N VAL A 142 9.74 34.64 -27.93
CA VAL A 142 9.21 33.51 -28.70
C VAL A 142 10.04 33.34 -29.97
N ASN A 143 11.06 32.54 -29.92
CA ASN A 143 11.90 32.17 -31.06
C ASN A 143 11.72 30.70 -31.46
N GLU A 144 12.27 30.30 -32.59
CA GLU A 144 12.18 28.92 -33.08
C GLU A 144 12.84 27.92 -32.13
N ASN A 145 13.92 28.31 -31.45
CA ASN A 145 14.58 27.45 -30.48
C ASN A 145 13.66 27.13 -29.29
N LEU A 146 12.90 28.11 -28.79
CA LEU A 146 11.90 27.89 -27.74
C LEU A 146 10.83 26.88 -28.21
N LYS A 147 10.35 27.04 -29.44
CA LYS A 147 9.34 26.12 -29.99
C LYS A 147 9.88 24.70 -30.14
N VAL A 148 11.10 24.55 -30.68
CA VAL A 148 11.75 23.24 -30.86
C VAL A 148 12.00 22.56 -29.51
N THR A 149 12.53 23.32 -28.54
CA THR A 149 12.80 22.78 -27.19
C THR A 149 11.50 22.37 -26.49
N THR A 150 10.49 23.23 -26.54
CA THR A 150 9.17 22.93 -25.97
C THR A 150 8.53 21.68 -26.60
N ARG A 151 8.61 21.59 -27.95
CA ARG A 151 8.12 20.41 -28.67
C ARG A 151 8.82 19.15 -28.18
N ARG A 152 10.15 19.14 -28.13
CA ARG A 152 10.94 17.99 -27.74
C ARG A 152 10.59 17.53 -26.31
N ILE A 153 10.51 18.46 -25.35
CA ILE A 153 10.15 18.13 -23.96
C ILE A 153 8.77 17.45 -23.90
N LEU A 154 7.81 17.92 -24.67
CA LEU A 154 6.47 17.37 -24.68
C LEU A 154 6.40 16.02 -25.42
N GLU A 155 7.07 15.87 -26.54
CA GLU A 155 7.14 14.60 -27.29
C GLU A 155 7.86 13.53 -26.46
N ASP A 156 8.97 13.86 -25.79
CA ASP A 156 9.68 12.96 -24.89
C ASP A 156 8.77 12.55 -23.71
N HIS A 157 8.05 13.50 -23.10
CA HIS A 157 7.08 13.19 -22.04
C HIS A 157 5.97 12.22 -22.48
N TYR A 158 5.46 12.35 -23.71
CA TYR A 158 4.46 11.43 -24.22
C TYR A 158 5.07 10.08 -24.61
N ARG A 159 6.29 10.05 -25.10
CA ARG A 159 7.06 8.83 -25.37
C ARG A 159 7.28 8.04 -24.08
N GLU A 160 7.71 8.69 -23.01
CA GLU A 160 7.82 8.09 -21.66
C GLU A 160 6.50 7.47 -21.20
N LYS A 161 5.36 8.06 -21.59
CA LYS A 161 4.03 7.53 -21.29
C LYS A 161 3.52 6.46 -22.27
N GLY A 162 4.34 6.07 -23.23
CA GLY A 162 4.05 5.03 -24.22
C GLY A 162 3.29 5.49 -25.46
N PHE A 163 3.23 6.81 -25.72
CA PHE A 163 2.67 7.41 -26.93
C PHE A 163 3.80 7.76 -27.92
N PHE A 164 4.27 6.80 -28.67
CA PHE A 164 5.41 6.97 -29.59
C PHE A 164 5.09 7.83 -30.81
N ASP A 165 3.84 7.88 -31.23
CA ASP A 165 3.36 8.65 -32.36
C ASP A 165 2.78 10.01 -31.93
N ALA A 166 3.10 10.47 -30.72
CA ALA A 166 2.67 11.78 -30.25
C ALA A 166 3.30 12.89 -31.09
N GLN A 167 2.46 13.74 -31.64
CA GLN A 167 2.85 14.92 -32.42
C GLN A 167 2.48 16.18 -31.67
N VAL A 168 3.46 17.08 -31.55
CA VAL A 168 3.27 18.36 -30.87
C VAL A 168 3.50 19.48 -31.90
N THR A 169 2.44 20.21 -32.20
CA THR A 169 2.49 21.36 -33.09
C THR A 169 2.40 22.64 -32.29
N ILE A 170 3.38 23.54 -32.47
CA ILE A 170 3.44 24.79 -31.74
C ILE A 170 3.27 25.95 -32.73
N THR A 171 2.18 26.67 -32.54
CA THR A 171 1.87 27.86 -33.35
C THR A 171 1.93 29.12 -32.50
N SER A 172 2.53 30.17 -33.02
CA SER A 172 2.51 31.49 -32.41
C SER A 172 1.57 32.41 -33.16
N THR A 173 0.71 33.10 -32.46
CA THR A 173 -0.19 34.11 -33.02
C THR A 173 0.13 35.44 -32.38
N GLN A 174 0.27 36.48 -33.21
CA GLN A 174 0.51 37.82 -32.74
C GLN A 174 -0.66 38.30 -31.89
N ASP A 175 -0.36 38.99 -30.81
CA ASP A 175 -1.40 39.53 -29.93
C ASP A 175 -2.04 40.73 -30.59
N SER A 176 -3.37 40.79 -30.66
CA SER A 176 -4.11 41.87 -31.34
C SER A 176 -4.15 43.17 -30.55
N VAL A 177 -3.74 43.15 -29.28
CA VAL A 177 -3.83 44.28 -28.35
C VAL A 177 -2.47 44.82 -27.95
N LEU A 178 -1.48 43.96 -27.87
CA LEU A 178 -0.12 44.32 -27.46
C LEU A 178 0.83 44.21 -28.66
N GLU A 179 1.50 45.31 -28.99
CA GLU A 179 2.55 45.32 -29.99
C GLU A 179 3.73 44.47 -29.53
N ASN A 180 4.42 43.81 -30.43
CA ASN A 180 5.54 42.89 -30.19
C ASN A 180 5.24 41.77 -29.16
N ALA A 181 4.03 41.27 -29.16
CA ALA A 181 3.55 40.22 -28.27
C ALA A 181 2.95 39.05 -29.01
N ALA A 182 3.17 37.85 -28.53
CA ALA A 182 2.63 36.63 -29.13
C ALA A 182 2.03 35.69 -28.07
N GLY A 183 0.89 35.13 -28.44
CA GLY A 183 0.33 33.95 -27.76
C GLY A 183 0.85 32.68 -28.42
N VAL A 184 1.20 31.68 -27.63
CA VAL A 184 1.64 30.35 -28.11
C VAL A 184 0.53 29.34 -27.86
N ASN A 185 0.09 28.67 -28.92
CA ASN A 185 -0.82 27.52 -28.82
C ASN A 185 -0.06 26.23 -29.10
N ILE A 186 -0.19 25.28 -28.16
CA ILE A 186 0.47 23.98 -28.20
C ILE A 186 -0.61 22.94 -28.47
N ASP A 187 -0.67 22.45 -29.68
CA ASP A 187 -1.60 21.41 -30.08
C ASP A 187 -0.95 20.03 -29.99
N ILE A 188 -1.59 19.11 -29.27
CA ILE A 188 -1.04 17.80 -28.95
C ILE A 188 -1.96 16.71 -29.46
N VAL A 189 -1.47 15.95 -30.42
CA VAL A 189 -2.11 14.75 -30.95
C VAL A 189 -1.34 13.56 -30.39
N LYS A 190 -1.90 12.87 -29.39
CA LYS A 190 -1.17 11.81 -28.65
C LYS A 190 -0.98 10.53 -29.45
N GLY A 191 -1.85 10.23 -30.40
CA GLY A 191 -1.92 8.90 -31.01
C GLY A 191 -2.41 7.81 -30.04
N GLU A 192 -2.21 6.57 -30.42
CA GLU A 192 -2.53 5.40 -29.58
C GLU A 192 -1.31 4.95 -28.79
N LYS A 193 -1.57 4.32 -27.63
CA LYS A 193 -0.49 3.69 -26.87
C LYS A 193 -0.05 2.41 -27.56
N ILE A 194 1.22 2.33 -27.90
CA ILE A 194 1.79 1.14 -28.51
C ILE A 194 1.88 0.02 -27.47
N LYS A 195 1.45 -1.18 -27.86
CA LYS A 195 1.52 -2.39 -27.02
C LYS A 195 2.76 -3.19 -27.41
N VAL A 196 3.36 -3.80 -26.38
CA VAL A 196 4.50 -4.71 -26.58
C VAL A 196 3.96 -6.04 -27.12
N GLY A 197 4.31 -6.34 -28.37
CA GLY A 197 3.93 -7.57 -29.05
C GLY A 197 4.90 -8.71 -28.72
N VAL A 198 6.19 -8.47 -28.91
CA VAL A 198 7.25 -9.48 -28.72
C VAL A 198 8.46 -8.88 -28.01
N ILE A 199 9.04 -9.65 -27.12
CA ILE A 199 10.33 -9.38 -26.49
C ILE A 199 11.28 -10.50 -26.91
N ARG A 200 12.45 -10.19 -27.44
CA ARG A 200 13.51 -11.15 -27.76
C ARG A 200 14.71 -10.87 -26.87
N VAL A 201 15.32 -11.91 -26.35
CA VAL A 201 16.57 -11.79 -25.60
C VAL A 201 17.62 -12.63 -26.33
N GLU A 202 18.64 -11.96 -26.83
CA GLU A 202 19.73 -12.54 -27.60
C GLU A 202 20.98 -12.67 -26.72
N GLY A 203 21.83 -13.68 -26.98
CA GLY A 203 23.06 -13.91 -26.19
C GLY A 203 22.79 -14.58 -24.84
N SER A 204 21.61 -15.19 -24.65
CA SER A 204 21.24 -15.88 -23.40
C SER A 204 21.31 -17.40 -23.59
N ASP A 205 22.47 -17.95 -23.39
CA ASP A 205 22.71 -19.40 -23.52
C ASP A 205 22.48 -20.16 -22.21
N ALA A 206 22.85 -19.54 -21.07
CA ALA A 206 22.75 -20.16 -19.76
C ALA A 206 21.34 -20.07 -19.14
N LEU A 207 20.62 -19.01 -19.43
CA LEU A 207 19.25 -18.81 -18.94
C LEU A 207 18.28 -18.72 -20.10
N SER A 208 17.23 -19.54 -20.06
CA SER A 208 16.23 -19.51 -21.14
C SER A 208 15.51 -18.15 -21.20
N GLU A 209 15.21 -17.69 -22.40
CA GLU A 209 14.46 -16.45 -22.66
C GLU A 209 13.17 -16.36 -21.82
N LYS A 210 12.49 -17.49 -21.60
CA LYS A 210 11.29 -17.59 -20.76
C LYS A 210 11.55 -17.18 -19.30
N VAL A 211 12.71 -17.52 -18.75
CA VAL A 211 13.12 -17.16 -17.38
C VAL A 211 13.37 -15.66 -17.31
N LEU A 212 14.09 -15.11 -18.29
CA LEU A 212 14.41 -13.68 -18.38
C LEU A 212 13.14 -12.84 -18.55
N LYS A 213 12.28 -13.20 -19.49
CA LYS A 213 10.96 -12.54 -19.67
C LYS A 213 10.07 -12.62 -18.42
N ARG A 214 10.20 -13.68 -17.62
CA ARG A 214 9.48 -13.80 -16.36
C ARG A 214 10.02 -12.82 -15.31
N ARG A 215 11.33 -12.57 -15.31
CA ARG A 215 11.98 -11.62 -14.40
C ARG A 215 11.61 -10.17 -14.71
N MET A 216 11.43 -9.79 -15.95
CA MET A 216 10.87 -8.51 -16.37
C MET A 216 9.44 -8.39 -15.82
N LYS A 217 9.24 -7.60 -14.76
CA LYS A 217 7.93 -7.51 -14.08
C LYS A 217 6.98 -6.52 -14.72
N ASN A 218 7.52 -5.46 -15.29
CA ASN A 218 6.78 -4.28 -15.74
C ASN A 218 6.50 -4.35 -17.24
N THR A 219 7.51 -4.67 -18.03
CA THR A 219 7.40 -4.81 -19.49
C THR A 219 7.00 -6.24 -19.85
N LYS A 220 5.80 -6.41 -20.41
CA LYS A 220 5.25 -7.73 -20.73
C LYS A 220 4.65 -7.77 -22.13
N GLU A 221 4.86 -8.88 -22.81
CA GLU A 221 4.19 -9.19 -24.08
C GLU A 221 2.66 -9.24 -23.91
N ARG A 222 1.93 -8.83 -24.95
CA ARG A 222 0.47 -8.94 -25.02
C ARG A 222 0.06 -10.41 -24.93
N ALA A 223 -0.93 -10.70 -24.02
CA ALA A 223 -1.53 -12.00 -23.90
C ALA A 223 -3.02 -11.86 -23.54
N TRP A 224 -3.88 -12.68 -24.17
CA TRP A 224 -5.33 -12.60 -24.03
C TRP A 224 -5.83 -12.86 -22.59
N TRP A 225 -5.07 -13.60 -21.76
CA TRP A 225 -5.43 -13.87 -20.36
C TRP A 225 -4.98 -12.78 -19.39
N ARG A 226 -4.29 -11.74 -19.86
CA ARG A 226 -3.83 -10.61 -19.03
C ARG A 226 -4.80 -9.44 -19.06
N LEU A 227 -6.04 -9.68 -18.58
CA LEU A 227 -7.11 -8.69 -18.60
C LEU A 227 -6.82 -7.42 -17.75
N PHE A 228 -5.95 -7.53 -16.73
CA PHE A 228 -5.71 -6.46 -15.76
C PHE A 228 -4.30 -5.84 -15.80
N LYS A 229 -3.41 -6.33 -16.66
CA LYS A 229 -2.07 -5.75 -16.85
C LYS A 229 -1.91 -5.36 -18.32
N PRO A 230 -2.04 -4.08 -18.67
CA PRO A 230 -1.80 -3.64 -20.03
C PRO A 230 -0.32 -3.85 -20.38
N SER A 231 -0.05 -4.48 -21.53
CA SER A 231 1.27 -4.62 -22.12
C SER A 231 1.69 -3.29 -22.74
N LYS A 232 2.11 -2.31 -21.93
CA LYS A 232 2.57 -1.00 -22.36
C LYS A 232 4.08 -0.95 -22.23
N TYR A 233 4.73 -0.21 -23.11
CA TYR A 233 6.13 0.15 -22.96
C TYR A 233 6.21 1.47 -22.20
N LEU A 234 6.97 1.48 -21.13
CA LEU A 234 7.37 2.66 -20.37
C LEU A 234 8.89 2.55 -20.17
N GLU A 235 9.63 3.51 -20.65
CA GLU A 235 11.09 3.45 -20.73
C GLU A 235 11.74 3.27 -19.34
N GLU A 236 11.25 3.99 -18.33
CA GLU A 236 11.73 3.86 -16.96
C GLU A 236 11.47 2.44 -16.38
N GLU A 237 10.27 1.90 -16.62
CA GLU A 237 9.93 0.53 -16.20
C GLU A 237 10.72 -0.52 -16.96
N PHE A 238 11.02 -0.29 -18.24
CA PHE A 238 11.83 -1.17 -19.05
C PHE A 238 13.29 -1.19 -18.57
N ASN A 239 13.87 -0.03 -18.27
CA ASN A 239 15.21 0.07 -17.71
C ASN A 239 15.32 -0.67 -16.37
N ALA A 240 14.33 -0.56 -15.50
CA ALA A 240 14.25 -1.34 -14.26
C ALA A 240 14.15 -2.86 -14.52
N ASP A 241 13.46 -3.27 -15.59
CA ASP A 241 13.41 -4.67 -16.00
C ASP A 241 14.75 -5.17 -16.56
N LEU A 242 15.54 -4.33 -17.27
CA LEU A 242 16.90 -4.66 -17.71
C LEU A 242 17.85 -4.84 -16.53
N GLU A 243 17.78 -3.95 -15.55
CA GLU A 243 18.52 -4.10 -14.29
C GLU A 243 18.14 -5.40 -13.55
N ALA A 244 16.84 -5.75 -13.54
CA ALA A 244 16.37 -6.99 -12.94
C ALA A 244 16.91 -8.24 -13.67
N ILE A 245 17.11 -8.18 -14.99
CA ILE A 245 17.78 -9.26 -15.77
C ILE A 245 19.23 -9.39 -15.31
N VAL A 246 19.99 -8.31 -15.27
CA VAL A 246 21.40 -8.32 -14.81
C VAL A 246 21.49 -8.82 -13.37
N ALA A 247 20.61 -8.38 -12.49
CA ALA A 247 20.56 -8.86 -11.11
C ALA A 247 20.30 -10.38 -11.05
N LEU A 248 19.41 -10.92 -11.91
CA LEU A 248 19.17 -12.36 -11.97
C LEU A 248 20.42 -13.15 -12.40
N TYR A 249 21.17 -12.64 -13.37
CA TYR A 249 22.43 -13.27 -13.77
C TYR A 249 23.44 -13.26 -12.61
N ARG A 250 23.57 -12.15 -11.90
CA ARG A 250 24.42 -12.04 -10.70
C ARG A 250 23.98 -12.99 -9.57
N GLU A 251 22.65 -13.15 -9.35
CA GLU A 251 22.10 -14.15 -8.43
C GLU A 251 22.48 -15.59 -8.86
N LYS A 252 22.81 -15.83 -10.13
CA LYS A 252 23.20 -17.11 -10.68
C LYS A 252 24.73 -17.27 -10.87
N GLY A 253 25.49 -16.32 -10.34
CA GLY A 253 26.95 -16.34 -10.34
C GLY A 253 27.60 -15.74 -11.57
N TYR A 254 26.88 -15.16 -12.47
CA TYR A 254 27.41 -14.48 -13.66
C TYR A 254 27.79 -13.04 -13.30
N ARG A 255 28.95 -12.87 -12.67
CA ARG A 255 29.43 -11.59 -12.15
C ARG A 255 29.51 -10.49 -13.19
N ASN A 256 29.99 -10.85 -14.38
CA ASN A 256 30.27 -9.89 -15.47
C ASN A 256 29.07 -9.67 -16.40
N ALA A 257 27.90 -10.23 -16.08
CA ALA A 257 26.72 -10.08 -16.90
C ALA A 257 26.31 -8.62 -17.08
N ARG A 258 26.04 -8.26 -18.33
CA ARG A 258 25.65 -6.90 -18.71
C ARG A 258 24.70 -6.91 -19.89
N ILE A 259 23.94 -5.86 -20.05
CA ILE A 259 23.21 -5.60 -21.27
C ILE A 259 24.16 -4.91 -22.24
N GLU A 260 24.37 -5.49 -23.42
CA GLU A 260 25.20 -4.89 -24.49
C GLU A 260 24.42 -3.80 -25.22
N GLY A 261 23.11 -3.94 -25.30
CA GLY A 261 22.22 -2.97 -25.92
C GLY A 261 20.81 -3.49 -26.04
N ASP A 262 19.92 -2.58 -26.33
CA ASP A 262 18.54 -2.87 -26.64
C ASP A 262 18.10 -2.14 -27.91
N SER A 263 17.11 -2.64 -28.59
CA SER A 263 16.52 -2.01 -29.75
C SER A 263 15.02 -2.20 -29.81
N LEU A 264 14.34 -1.15 -30.26
CA LEU A 264 12.90 -1.14 -30.46
C LEU A 264 12.61 -1.24 -31.96
N PHE A 265 11.70 -2.10 -32.35
CA PHE A 265 11.28 -2.26 -33.74
C PHE A 265 9.77 -2.46 -33.84
N ARG A 266 9.19 -2.21 -35.02
CA ARG A 266 7.78 -2.49 -35.24
C ARG A 266 7.59 -3.89 -35.80
N THR A 267 6.66 -4.64 -35.22
CA THR A 267 6.24 -5.93 -35.75
C THR A 267 5.30 -5.74 -36.95
N PRO A 268 5.09 -6.79 -37.79
CA PRO A 268 4.12 -6.72 -38.89
C PRO A 268 2.70 -6.39 -38.45
N GLU A 269 2.34 -6.68 -37.20
CA GLU A 269 1.05 -6.38 -36.59
C GLU A 269 0.97 -4.96 -36.00
N ASP A 270 1.92 -4.10 -36.31
CA ASP A 270 2.07 -2.73 -35.81
C ASP A 270 2.19 -2.63 -34.29
N GLU A 271 2.69 -3.70 -33.64
CA GLU A 271 3.02 -3.72 -32.22
C GLU A 271 4.52 -3.44 -32.01
N LEU A 272 4.90 -3.07 -30.80
CA LEU A 272 6.30 -2.83 -30.44
C LEU A 272 7.02 -4.15 -30.20
N GLY A 273 8.07 -4.43 -30.97
CA GLY A 273 9.05 -5.45 -30.68
C GLY A 273 10.23 -4.86 -29.91
N ILE A 274 10.72 -5.60 -28.94
CA ILE A 274 11.90 -5.25 -28.12
C ILE A 274 12.92 -6.37 -28.31
N ALA A 275 14.15 -6.02 -28.71
CA ALA A 275 15.26 -6.94 -28.71
C ALA A 275 16.29 -6.46 -27.69
N VAL A 276 16.67 -7.36 -26.76
CA VAL A 276 17.65 -7.11 -25.72
C VAL A 276 18.83 -8.03 -25.95
N LYS A 277 20.03 -7.48 -26.07
CA LYS A 277 21.24 -8.25 -26.21
C LYS A 277 22.00 -8.31 -24.90
N VAL A 278 22.24 -9.53 -24.43
CA VAL A 278 22.91 -9.80 -23.14
C VAL A 278 24.27 -10.42 -23.41
N ASP A 279 25.25 -9.97 -22.68
CA ASP A 279 26.52 -10.63 -22.50
C ASP A 279 26.51 -11.29 -21.10
N GLU A 280 26.42 -12.61 -21.05
CA GLU A 280 26.29 -13.35 -19.78
C GLU A 280 27.59 -13.36 -18.99
N GLY A 281 28.74 -13.29 -19.68
CA GLY A 281 30.06 -13.52 -19.08
C GLY A 281 30.24 -14.94 -18.54
N GLU A 282 31.24 -15.11 -17.71
CA GLU A 282 31.55 -16.41 -17.08
C GLU A 282 30.89 -16.56 -15.72
N LYS A 283 30.64 -17.80 -15.31
CA LYS A 283 30.05 -18.16 -14.03
C LYS A 283 31.12 -18.35 -12.98
N PHE A 284 30.98 -17.67 -11.84
CA PHE A 284 31.94 -17.67 -10.75
C PHE A 284 31.45 -18.38 -9.49
N HIS A 285 32.40 -18.93 -8.72
CA HIS A 285 32.20 -19.60 -7.45
C HIS A 285 33.13 -19.04 -6.37
N PHE A 286 32.71 -19.12 -5.10
CA PHE A 286 33.60 -18.81 -3.99
C PHE A 286 34.70 -19.85 -3.86
N ARG A 287 35.95 -19.43 -3.86
CA ARG A 287 37.11 -20.29 -3.58
C ARG A 287 37.53 -20.18 -2.13
N GLU A 288 37.74 -18.98 -1.64
CA GLU A 288 38.12 -18.69 -0.28
C GLU A 288 37.46 -17.39 0.19
N ILE A 289 37.01 -17.36 1.45
CA ILE A 289 36.51 -16.15 2.09
C ILE A 289 37.33 -15.93 3.36
N THR A 290 37.99 -14.79 3.44
CA THR A 290 38.83 -14.42 4.56
C THR A 290 38.29 -13.18 5.25
N PHE A 291 38.55 -13.06 6.55
CA PHE A 291 38.12 -11.90 7.34
C PHE A 291 39.39 -11.20 7.89
N THR A 292 39.41 -9.88 7.81
CA THR A 292 40.48 -9.05 8.37
C THR A 292 39.85 -7.95 9.22
N GLY A 293 40.50 -7.60 10.31
CA GLY A 293 40.05 -6.55 11.25
C GLY A 293 39.04 -7.03 12.31
N ASN A 294 38.75 -8.31 12.40
CA ASN A 294 37.81 -8.90 13.39
C ASN A 294 38.57 -9.15 14.73
N THR A 295 38.38 -8.26 15.68
CA THR A 295 38.94 -8.40 17.03
C THR A 295 37.93 -8.93 18.04
N LYS A 296 36.67 -8.63 17.87
CA LYS A 296 35.56 -8.99 18.78
C LYS A 296 35.10 -10.42 18.59
N TYR A 297 34.83 -10.83 17.36
CA TYR A 297 34.34 -12.16 17.03
C TYR A 297 35.39 -12.95 16.27
N SER A 298 35.50 -14.24 16.58
CA SER A 298 36.44 -15.12 15.90
C SER A 298 36.07 -15.36 14.45
N THR A 299 37.04 -15.56 13.57
CA THR A 299 36.84 -15.88 12.15
C THR A 299 35.85 -17.05 11.97
N GLY A 300 35.97 -18.09 12.81
CA GLY A 300 35.04 -19.25 12.72
C GLY A 300 33.57 -18.93 13.04
N GLN A 301 33.34 -17.97 13.96
CA GLN A 301 31.95 -17.50 14.24
C GLN A 301 31.39 -16.70 13.07
N LEU A 302 32.20 -15.81 12.47
CA LEU A 302 31.78 -15.02 11.32
C LEU A 302 31.56 -15.87 10.08
N ASP A 303 32.44 -16.84 9.82
CA ASP A 303 32.32 -17.78 8.74
C ASP A 303 31.04 -18.67 8.88
N SER A 304 30.79 -19.16 10.09
CA SER A 304 29.57 -19.91 10.41
C SER A 304 28.31 -19.08 10.21
N LEU A 305 28.33 -17.78 10.54
CA LEU A 305 27.20 -16.87 10.35
C LEU A 305 26.98 -16.56 8.87
N LEU A 306 28.07 -16.27 8.15
CA LEU A 306 28.04 -16.00 6.72
C LEU A 306 27.61 -17.25 5.93
N GLY A 307 28.11 -18.45 6.35
CA GLY A 307 27.62 -19.76 5.92
C GLY A 307 27.83 -20.10 4.45
N PHE A 308 28.79 -19.48 3.75
CA PHE A 308 29.22 -19.90 2.42
C PHE A 308 30.31 -20.95 2.53
N LYS A 309 30.34 -21.84 1.56
CA LYS A 309 31.35 -22.89 1.45
C LYS A 309 32.15 -22.73 0.16
N ARG A 310 33.36 -23.26 0.17
CA ARG A 310 34.16 -23.35 -1.03
C ARG A 310 33.39 -24.11 -2.13
N GLY A 311 33.33 -23.51 -3.32
CA GLY A 311 32.57 -24.04 -4.45
C GLY A 311 31.11 -23.60 -4.52
N ASP A 312 30.61 -22.87 -3.50
CA ASP A 312 29.30 -22.26 -3.61
C ASP A 312 29.30 -21.19 -4.69
N LEU A 313 28.12 -20.94 -5.23
CA LEU A 313 27.90 -19.97 -6.29
C LEU A 313 28.21 -18.55 -5.80
N TYR A 314 28.91 -17.77 -6.61
CA TYR A 314 29.18 -16.35 -6.31
C TYR A 314 27.93 -15.51 -6.53
N ASP A 315 27.04 -15.57 -5.55
CA ASP A 315 25.81 -14.77 -5.51
C ASP A 315 26.04 -13.50 -4.68
N VAL A 316 26.25 -12.38 -5.39
CA VAL A 316 26.52 -11.06 -4.76
C VAL A 316 25.33 -10.59 -3.94
N ALA A 317 24.11 -10.82 -4.41
CA ALA A 317 22.90 -10.37 -3.71
C ALA A 317 22.69 -11.15 -2.40
N GLU A 318 22.98 -12.45 -2.39
CA GLU A 318 22.91 -13.27 -1.18
C GLU A 318 24.07 -12.92 -0.21
N LEU A 319 25.24 -12.59 -0.74
CA LEU A 319 26.38 -12.10 0.06
C LEU A 319 26.01 -10.79 0.77
N GLU A 320 25.49 -9.80 0.06
CA GLU A 320 25.07 -8.52 0.62
C GLU A 320 23.99 -8.69 1.70
N LYS A 321 23.02 -9.58 1.47
CA LYS A 321 21.99 -9.89 2.48
C LYS A 321 22.60 -10.45 3.74
N ARG A 322 23.52 -11.39 3.65
CA ARG A 322 24.17 -11.99 4.83
C ARG A 322 25.13 -11.05 5.53
N LEU A 323 25.68 -10.08 4.80
CA LEU A 323 26.51 -9.04 5.38
C LEU A 323 25.71 -7.96 6.10
N PHE A 324 24.60 -7.47 5.47
CA PHE A 324 23.98 -6.21 5.89
C PHE A 324 22.47 -6.28 6.22
N MET A 325 21.74 -7.18 5.63
CA MET A 325 20.27 -7.15 5.73
C MET A 325 19.64 -8.53 5.50
N ASN A 326 19.78 -9.43 6.45
CA ASN A 326 19.18 -10.75 6.38
C ASN A 326 17.73 -10.72 6.89
N PRO A 327 16.72 -10.90 6.03
CA PRO A 327 15.32 -10.88 6.46
C PRO A 327 14.92 -12.11 7.28
N LYS A 328 15.76 -13.17 7.28
CA LYS A 328 15.46 -14.45 7.93
C LYS A 328 16.24 -14.70 9.22
N GLY A 329 17.15 -13.83 9.58
CA GLY A 329 18.00 -14.04 10.73
C GLY A 329 18.95 -12.87 11.01
N ILE A 330 19.98 -13.16 11.79
CA ILE A 330 21.04 -12.21 12.12
C ILE A 330 21.99 -12.12 10.92
N ASP A 331 22.25 -10.91 10.44
CA ASP A 331 23.33 -10.64 9.50
C ASP A 331 24.61 -10.20 10.22
N LEU A 332 25.71 -10.12 9.48
CA LEU A 332 27.01 -9.76 10.06
C LEU A 332 26.99 -8.36 10.68
N SER A 333 26.37 -7.40 10.00
CA SER A 333 26.23 -6.04 10.50
C SER A 333 25.36 -5.96 11.74
N SER A 334 24.28 -6.75 11.79
CA SER A 334 23.40 -6.82 12.97
C SER A 334 24.11 -7.40 14.18
N LEU A 335 24.95 -8.44 13.99
CA LEU A 335 25.70 -9.06 15.07
C LEU A 335 26.58 -8.02 15.81
N TYR A 336 27.29 -7.18 15.07
CA TYR A 336 28.08 -6.11 15.64
C TYR A 336 27.26 -4.94 16.17
N SER A 337 26.25 -4.52 15.41
CA SER A 337 25.41 -3.38 15.80
C SER A 337 24.58 -3.67 17.05
N ASP A 338 24.18 -4.92 17.27
CA ASP A 338 23.45 -5.33 18.48
C ASP A 338 24.33 -5.41 19.72
N ASP A 339 25.64 -5.45 19.54
CA ASP A 339 26.64 -5.35 20.61
C ASP A 339 27.25 -3.94 20.71
N GLY A 340 26.56 -2.94 20.19
CA GLY A 340 26.93 -1.52 20.34
C GLY A 340 27.87 -0.94 19.29
N TYR A 341 28.32 -1.70 18.32
CA TYR A 341 29.25 -1.21 17.28
C TYR A 341 28.49 -0.49 16.16
N LEU A 342 27.97 0.68 16.45
CA LEU A 342 27.12 1.48 15.56
C LEU A 342 27.85 1.88 14.25
N THR A 343 29.14 2.10 14.30
CA THR A 343 29.99 2.50 13.15
C THR A 343 30.63 1.34 12.42
N PHE A 344 30.21 0.12 12.73
CA PHE A 344 30.70 -1.08 12.09
C PHE A 344 30.50 -1.05 10.56
N GLN A 345 31.53 -1.44 9.84
CA GLN A 345 31.51 -1.59 8.39
C GLN A 345 32.12 -2.92 8.00
N ALA A 346 31.48 -3.62 7.07
CA ALA A 346 32.01 -4.80 6.42
C ALA A 346 32.21 -4.47 4.93
N ILE A 347 33.41 -4.53 4.43
CA ILE A 347 33.77 -4.18 3.06
C ILE A 347 34.23 -5.44 2.35
N PRO A 348 33.40 -6.05 1.50
CA PRO A 348 33.80 -7.20 0.70
C PRO A 348 34.72 -6.73 -0.43
N VAL A 349 35.90 -7.31 -0.52
CA VAL A 349 36.92 -7.00 -1.51
C VAL A 349 37.29 -8.28 -2.24
N GLU A 350 37.13 -8.28 -3.55
CA GLU A 350 37.60 -9.36 -4.40
C GLU A 350 39.14 -9.24 -4.55
N VAL A 351 39.87 -10.13 -3.91
CA VAL A 351 41.32 -10.11 -3.94
C VAL A 351 41.90 -10.74 -5.19
N ARG A 352 41.19 -11.80 -5.65
CA ARG A 352 41.66 -12.57 -6.82
C ARG A 352 40.45 -13.18 -7.52
N ALA A 353 40.46 -13.03 -8.83
CA ALA A 353 39.52 -13.73 -9.71
C ALA A 353 40.31 -14.48 -10.77
N GLU A 354 40.30 -15.80 -10.71
CA GLU A 354 41.02 -16.68 -11.65
C GLU A 354 40.10 -17.79 -12.10
N ASN A 355 40.10 -18.00 -13.40
CA ASN A 355 39.25 -18.95 -14.08
C ASN A 355 37.76 -18.66 -13.66
N ASP A 356 37.13 -19.62 -12.97
CA ASP A 356 35.75 -19.58 -12.50
C ASP A 356 35.60 -19.29 -11.00
N SER A 357 36.67 -18.84 -10.34
CA SER A 357 36.77 -18.78 -8.88
C SER A 357 37.19 -17.42 -8.37
N ILE A 358 36.57 -17.00 -7.25
CA ILE A 358 36.85 -15.71 -6.59
C ILE A 358 37.31 -15.94 -5.16
N ASP A 359 38.40 -15.28 -4.79
CA ASP A 359 38.80 -15.11 -3.41
C ASP A 359 38.29 -13.76 -2.89
N LEU A 360 37.53 -13.82 -1.80
CA LEU A 360 36.92 -12.68 -1.17
C LEU A 360 37.54 -12.40 0.18
N GLU A 361 37.98 -11.16 0.40
CA GLU A 361 38.41 -10.67 1.70
C GLU A 361 37.36 -9.72 2.25
N ILE A 362 36.77 -10.05 3.39
CA ILE A 362 35.83 -9.17 4.08
C ILE A 362 36.61 -8.36 5.10
N ARG A 363 36.84 -7.09 4.77
CA ARG A 363 37.54 -6.14 5.64
C ARG A 363 36.54 -5.54 6.62
N LEU A 364 36.77 -5.76 7.90
CA LEU A 364 35.92 -5.30 8.98
C LEU A 364 36.54 -4.10 9.66
N VAL A 365 35.76 -3.04 9.76
CA VAL A 365 36.09 -1.86 10.56
C VAL A 365 35.12 -1.86 11.73
N GLU A 366 35.52 -2.39 12.87
CA GLU A 366 34.63 -2.58 14.03
C GLU A 366 34.21 -1.25 14.66
N GLY A 367 35.11 -0.27 14.74
CA GLY A 367 34.87 1.02 15.36
C GLY A 367 34.81 0.95 16.89
N LYS A 368 34.19 1.93 17.50
CA LYS A 368 33.97 1.99 18.95
C LYS A 368 32.59 1.44 19.32
N GLN A 369 32.47 0.89 20.52
CA GLN A 369 31.22 0.48 21.12
C GLN A 369 30.48 1.69 21.70
N PHE A 370 29.23 1.85 21.38
CA PHE A 370 28.38 2.94 21.85
C PHE A 370 27.30 2.44 22.80
N ARG A 371 27.00 3.25 23.83
CA ARG A 371 25.85 3.08 24.70
C ARG A 371 24.81 4.12 24.38
N ILE A 372 23.54 3.80 24.66
CA ILE A 372 22.45 4.75 24.50
C ILE A 372 22.60 5.84 25.57
N GLY A 373 22.75 7.09 25.15
CA GLY A 373 22.75 8.27 25.99
C GLY A 373 21.34 8.73 26.33
N ARG A 374 20.74 9.48 25.45
CA ARG A 374 19.42 10.05 25.62
C ARG A 374 18.46 9.57 24.53
N ILE A 375 17.16 9.49 24.88
CA ILE A 375 16.11 9.17 23.95
C ILE A 375 15.10 10.32 23.93
N ASP A 376 14.98 10.94 22.77
CA ASP A 376 14.04 12.01 22.50
C ASP A 376 12.92 11.53 21.57
N VAL A 377 11.71 12.07 21.77
CA VAL A 377 10.55 11.81 20.91
C VAL A 377 10.02 13.16 20.44
N ARG A 378 9.78 13.29 19.14
CA ARG A 378 9.22 14.51 18.54
C ARG A 378 8.04 14.19 17.62
N GLY A 379 7.11 15.15 17.52
CA GLY A 379 5.94 15.09 16.65
C GLY A 379 4.68 14.53 17.28
N ASN A 380 4.73 14.09 18.54
CA ASN A 380 3.58 13.62 19.31
C ASN A 380 2.80 14.78 19.92
N THR A 381 1.94 15.42 19.15
CA THR A 381 1.17 16.60 19.60
C THR A 381 -0.06 16.24 20.43
N LYS A 382 -0.69 15.09 20.17
CA LYS A 382 -1.89 14.57 20.84
C LYS A 382 -1.57 13.41 21.78
N THR A 383 -0.70 12.51 21.34
CA THR A 383 -0.31 11.32 22.09
C THR A 383 0.64 11.68 23.21
N SER A 384 0.31 11.25 24.41
CA SER A 384 1.13 11.48 25.59
C SER A 384 2.47 10.75 25.49
N ASP A 385 3.53 11.39 25.94
CA ASP A 385 4.90 10.88 25.84
C ASP A 385 5.08 9.48 26.45
N HIS A 386 4.43 9.20 27.59
CA HIS A 386 4.48 7.90 28.24
C HIS A 386 3.92 6.74 27.38
N VAL A 387 3.00 7.03 26.44
CA VAL A 387 2.43 6.03 25.52
C VAL A 387 3.47 5.59 24.49
N ILE A 388 4.32 6.49 24.06
CA ILE A 388 5.40 6.21 23.13
C ILE A 388 6.55 5.53 23.86
N ARG A 389 6.99 6.11 24.97
CA ARG A 389 8.15 5.61 25.73
C ARG A 389 7.99 4.19 26.24
N ARG A 390 6.79 3.75 26.59
CA ARG A 390 6.53 2.37 27.03
C ARG A 390 6.72 1.31 25.93
N GLU A 391 6.65 1.73 24.66
CA GLU A 391 6.87 0.85 23.50
C GLU A 391 8.34 0.90 23.01
N ILE A 392 9.15 1.83 23.50
CA ILE A 392 10.55 1.95 23.15
C ILE A 392 11.34 0.86 23.87
N ARG A 393 12.13 0.11 23.10
CA ARG A 393 12.97 -1.00 23.60
C ARG A 393 14.38 -0.55 23.96
N THR A 394 14.84 0.50 23.29
CA THR A 394 16.14 1.11 23.61
C THR A 394 16.04 1.87 24.94
N MET A 395 16.97 1.63 25.86
CA MET A 395 16.97 2.30 27.17
C MET A 395 18.29 3.03 27.41
N PRO A 396 18.26 4.23 27.99
CA PRO A 396 19.50 4.92 28.37
C PRO A 396 20.41 4.05 29.25
N GLY A 397 21.70 3.97 28.87
CA GLY A 397 22.70 3.14 29.55
C GLY A 397 22.92 1.75 28.95
N ASP A 398 21.96 1.23 28.18
CA ASP A 398 22.11 -0.03 27.44
C ASP A 398 23.11 0.13 26.28
N LEU A 399 23.64 -0.99 25.79
CA LEU A 399 24.39 -0.99 24.54
C LEU A 399 23.46 -0.65 23.38
N PHE A 400 23.94 0.05 22.38
CA PHE A 400 23.18 0.26 21.16
C PHE A 400 22.86 -1.10 20.52
N SER A 401 21.61 -1.27 20.10
CA SER A 401 21.15 -2.45 19.38
C SER A 401 20.28 -2.04 18.21
N ARG A 402 20.72 -2.38 17.00
CA ARG A 402 19.96 -2.16 15.77
C ARG A 402 18.63 -2.91 15.79
N THR A 403 18.65 -4.14 16.30
CA THR A 403 17.44 -4.97 16.45
C THR A 403 16.42 -4.31 17.36
N ASP A 404 16.83 -3.70 18.49
CA ASP A 404 15.91 -3.01 19.38
C ASP A 404 15.37 -1.71 18.80
N VAL A 405 16.16 -1.01 18.00
CA VAL A 405 15.70 0.17 17.26
C VAL A 405 14.63 -0.21 16.22
N ILE A 406 14.87 -1.24 15.41
CA ILE A 406 13.91 -1.75 14.43
C ILE A 406 12.65 -2.28 15.13
N ARG A 407 12.82 -2.95 16.26
CA ARG A 407 11.69 -3.45 17.05
C ARG A 407 10.86 -2.32 17.62
N THR A 408 11.49 -1.26 18.13
CA THR A 408 10.82 -0.03 18.57
C THR A 408 9.98 0.59 17.45
N GLN A 409 10.58 0.74 16.27
CA GLN A 409 9.86 1.23 15.09
C GLN A 409 8.63 0.38 14.77
N ARG A 410 8.77 -0.93 14.80
CA ARG A 410 7.66 -1.88 14.54
C ARG A 410 6.56 -1.75 15.59
N GLU A 411 6.91 -1.68 16.87
CA GLU A 411 5.96 -1.56 17.98
C GLU A 411 5.22 -0.22 17.93
N LEU A 412 5.91 0.88 17.63
CA LEU A 412 5.27 2.19 17.43
C LEU A 412 4.35 2.22 16.21
N ASN A 413 4.73 1.57 15.11
CA ASN A 413 3.88 1.44 13.94
C ASN A 413 2.63 0.58 14.22
N GLN A 414 2.74 -0.45 15.05
CA GLN A 414 1.63 -1.31 15.46
C GLN A 414 0.57 -0.58 16.30
N LEU A 415 0.93 0.49 17.00
CA LEU A 415 -0.04 1.37 17.68
C LEU A 415 -1.03 1.98 16.70
N ASN A 416 -0.64 2.11 15.42
CA ASN A 416 -1.42 2.73 14.35
C ASN A 416 -1.81 4.18 14.61
N TYR A 417 -1.06 4.90 15.47
CA TYR A 417 -1.26 6.32 15.77
C TYR A 417 -0.46 7.22 14.84
N PHE A 418 0.58 6.67 14.21
CA PHE A 418 1.57 7.41 13.44
C PHE A 418 1.57 7.00 11.97
N ASN A 419 1.99 7.92 11.12
CA ASN A 419 2.23 7.69 9.69
C ASN A 419 3.55 6.91 9.52
N PRO A 420 3.53 5.65 9.04
CA PRO A 420 4.76 4.86 8.88
C PRO A 420 5.75 5.45 7.87
N GLU A 421 5.27 6.21 6.88
CA GLU A 421 6.11 6.82 5.85
C GLU A 421 6.88 8.04 6.36
N ALA A 422 6.35 8.72 7.39
CA ALA A 422 6.97 9.87 8.01
C ALA A 422 7.73 9.52 9.31
N PHE A 423 7.90 8.23 9.60
CA PHE A 423 8.64 7.80 10.78
C PHE A 423 10.14 7.95 10.58
N GLY A 424 10.78 8.77 11.42
CA GLY A 424 12.22 9.03 11.39
C GLY A 424 12.94 8.49 12.63
N ILE A 425 14.17 8.01 12.44
CA ILE A 425 15.08 7.62 13.52
C ILE A 425 16.40 8.32 13.26
N ASN A 426 16.79 9.21 14.14
CA ASN A 426 18.00 10.02 14.01
C ASN A 426 18.97 9.67 15.15
N PRO A 427 19.92 8.75 14.95
CA PRO A 427 20.96 8.49 15.92
C PRO A 427 22.05 9.56 15.81
N VAL A 428 22.29 10.28 16.89
CA VAL A 428 23.35 11.28 17.01
C VAL A 428 24.48 10.72 17.88
N GLN A 429 25.63 10.49 17.27
CA GLN A 429 26.78 9.92 17.94
C GLN A 429 27.53 10.99 18.72
N ASN A 430 27.93 10.66 19.94
CA ASN A 430 28.84 11.44 20.80
C ASN A 430 30.15 10.65 20.98
N PRO A 431 31.11 10.79 20.06
CA PRO A 431 32.34 9.97 20.08
C PRO A 431 33.23 10.20 21.30
N GLU A 432 33.12 11.36 21.93
CA GLU A 432 33.89 11.71 23.13
C GLU A 432 33.44 10.86 24.33
N ASP A 433 32.12 10.72 24.52
CA ASP A 433 31.54 10.01 25.65
C ASP A 433 31.26 8.52 25.35
N GLY A 434 31.37 8.10 24.07
CA GLY A 434 31.01 6.75 23.63
C GLY A 434 29.48 6.49 23.73
N THR A 435 28.67 7.55 23.59
CA THR A 435 27.22 7.46 23.66
C THR A 435 26.58 7.81 22.32
N VAL A 436 25.36 7.35 22.15
CA VAL A 436 24.49 7.73 21.02
C VAL A 436 23.14 8.17 21.54
N ASP A 437 22.75 9.38 21.19
CA ASP A 437 21.40 9.88 21.44
C ASP A 437 20.48 9.46 20.29
N ILE A 438 19.30 8.97 20.61
CA ILE A 438 18.35 8.51 19.59
C ILE A 438 17.12 9.41 19.64
N GLU A 439 16.85 10.08 18.53
CA GLU A 439 15.65 10.86 18.35
C GLU A 439 14.66 10.08 17.47
N TYR A 440 13.49 9.76 18.03
CA TYR A 440 12.37 9.18 17.29
C TYR A 440 11.43 10.30 16.84
N VAL A 441 11.30 10.48 15.54
CA VAL A 441 10.40 11.47 14.93
C VAL A 441 9.16 10.77 14.44
N VAL A 442 7.99 11.21 14.90
CA VAL A 442 6.70 10.64 14.54
C VAL A 442 5.78 11.72 13.95
N GLU A 443 4.90 11.34 13.07
CA GLU A 443 3.82 12.18 12.56
C GLU A 443 2.49 11.52 12.88
N GLU A 444 1.64 12.22 13.64
CA GLU A 444 0.34 11.68 14.05
C GLU A 444 -0.67 11.70 12.92
N LYS A 445 -1.37 10.58 12.75
CA LYS A 445 -2.48 10.45 11.80
C LYS A 445 -3.83 10.30 12.53
N PRO A 446 -4.95 10.55 11.85
CA PRO A 446 -6.28 10.22 12.39
C PRO A 446 -6.37 8.71 12.66
N THR A 447 -6.79 8.35 13.87
CA THR A 447 -6.86 6.95 14.33
C THR A 447 -8.29 6.49 14.58
N ASP A 448 -9.22 7.41 14.64
CA ASP A 448 -10.61 7.12 14.87
C ASP A 448 -11.22 6.44 13.66
N GLN A 449 -12.01 5.41 13.90
CA GLN A 449 -12.58 4.59 12.85
C GLN A 449 -14.11 4.61 12.97
N ILE A 450 -14.75 4.85 11.85
CA ILE A 450 -16.19 4.64 11.69
C ILE A 450 -16.35 3.36 10.89
N GLU A 451 -16.98 2.37 11.48
CA GLU A 451 -17.29 1.09 10.83
C GLU A 451 -18.74 1.13 10.36
N LEU A 452 -18.95 1.05 9.07
CA LEU A 452 -20.25 0.84 8.48
C LEU A 452 -20.24 -0.52 7.78
N GLN A 453 -21.02 -1.46 8.27
CA GLN A 453 -21.11 -2.79 7.69
C GLN A 453 -22.56 -3.08 7.34
N GLY A 454 -22.76 -3.70 6.20
CA GLY A 454 -24.05 -4.22 5.77
C GLY A 454 -23.88 -5.67 5.33
N GLY A 455 -24.83 -6.53 5.69
CA GLY A 455 -24.79 -7.93 5.32
C GLY A 455 -26.17 -8.47 5.04
N TRP A 456 -26.24 -9.61 4.35
CA TRP A 456 -27.46 -10.37 4.12
C TRP A 456 -27.38 -11.64 4.93
N GLY A 457 -28.34 -11.89 5.81
CA GLY A 457 -28.37 -13.09 6.63
C GLY A 457 -29.82 -13.50 6.97
N GLY A 458 -30.13 -14.79 6.89
CA GLY A 458 -31.47 -15.30 7.17
C GLY A 458 -32.56 -14.68 6.29
N GLY A 459 -32.26 -14.35 5.04
CA GLY A 459 -33.19 -13.70 4.11
C GLY A 459 -33.39 -12.20 4.34
N ARG A 460 -32.56 -11.53 5.16
CA ARG A 460 -32.72 -10.14 5.58
C ARG A 460 -31.41 -9.38 5.54
N ILE A 461 -31.49 -8.04 5.39
CA ILE A 461 -30.36 -7.14 5.47
C ILE A 461 -30.10 -6.78 6.94
N VAL A 462 -28.87 -6.88 7.38
CA VAL A 462 -28.40 -6.45 8.69
C VAL A 462 -27.44 -5.27 8.49
N GLY A 463 -27.68 -4.18 9.16
CA GLY A 463 -26.78 -3.02 9.21
C GLY A 463 -26.05 -2.96 10.54
N SER A 464 -24.79 -2.59 10.53
CA SER A 464 -23.96 -2.33 11.70
C SER A 464 -23.25 -0.99 11.56
N LEU A 465 -23.38 -0.17 12.57
CA LEU A 465 -22.64 1.08 12.70
C LEU A 465 -21.75 0.99 13.94
N GLY A 466 -20.46 1.19 13.76
CA GLY A 466 -19.49 1.22 14.85
C GLY A 466 -18.67 2.51 14.81
N VAL A 467 -18.31 3.01 15.98
CA VAL A 467 -17.33 4.08 16.14
C VAL A 467 -16.29 3.60 17.15
N THR A 468 -15.04 3.62 16.74
CA THR A 468 -13.92 3.25 17.60
C THR A 468 -12.96 4.43 17.71
N PHE A 469 -12.75 4.90 18.90
CA PHE A 469 -11.75 5.89 19.24
C PHE A 469 -10.50 5.16 19.75
N ASN A 470 -9.48 5.15 18.95
CA ASN A 470 -8.15 4.69 19.33
C ASN A 470 -7.40 5.86 19.98
N ASN A 471 -6.48 5.61 20.88
CA ASN A 471 -5.75 6.64 21.61
C ASN A 471 -6.64 7.52 22.54
N PHE A 472 -7.74 6.98 23.07
CA PHE A 472 -8.61 7.66 24.02
C PHE A 472 -7.87 7.94 25.34
N ALA A 473 -8.32 8.96 26.10
CA ALA A 473 -7.74 9.36 27.37
C ALA A 473 -8.84 9.58 28.42
N VAL A 474 -9.21 8.52 29.17
CA VAL A 474 -10.26 8.61 30.20
C VAL A 474 -9.92 9.64 31.29
N GLY A 475 -8.65 9.75 31.67
CA GLY A 475 -8.17 10.74 32.64
C GLY A 475 -8.36 12.19 32.21
N LYS A 476 -8.54 12.45 30.91
CA LYS A 476 -8.81 13.77 30.35
C LYS A 476 -10.32 14.03 30.16
N ALA A 477 -11.19 13.01 30.30
CA ALA A 477 -12.62 13.10 30.00
C ALA A 477 -13.34 14.17 30.84
N PHE A 478 -12.87 14.45 32.07
CA PHE A 478 -13.42 15.45 32.96
C PHE A 478 -12.72 16.81 32.89
N LYS A 479 -11.70 16.96 31.99
CA LYS A 479 -10.99 18.23 31.82
C LYS A 479 -11.74 19.14 30.85
N LYS A 480 -11.92 20.41 31.24
CA LYS A 480 -12.57 21.42 30.40
C LYS A 480 -11.75 21.61 29.11
N GLY A 481 -12.42 21.52 27.94
CA GLY A 481 -11.78 21.71 26.63
C GLY A 481 -11.09 20.47 26.06
N ALA A 482 -11.10 19.31 26.75
CA ALA A 482 -10.51 18.06 26.23
C ALA A 482 -11.35 17.39 25.12
N TRP A 483 -12.63 17.73 25.00
CA TRP A 483 -13.55 17.20 23.99
C TRP A 483 -13.39 17.91 22.64
N ARG A 484 -12.43 17.40 21.77
CA ARG A 484 -12.12 17.95 20.43
C ARG A 484 -11.69 16.86 19.42
N PRO A 485 -12.58 16.00 18.91
CA PRO A 485 -13.97 15.71 19.30
C PRO A 485 -14.07 14.88 20.57
N VAL A 486 -13.05 14.10 20.92
CA VAL A 486 -12.97 13.25 22.12
C VAL A 486 -11.64 13.46 22.87
N PRO A 487 -11.57 13.19 24.18
CA PRO A 487 -10.31 13.20 24.91
C PRO A 487 -9.34 12.16 24.37
N MET A 488 -8.14 12.60 23.95
CA MET A 488 -7.15 11.71 23.31
C MET A 488 -5.79 11.79 24.01
N GLY A 489 -4.95 10.76 23.81
CA GLY A 489 -3.54 10.81 24.12
C GLY A 489 -3.01 9.72 25.04
N ASP A 490 -3.83 8.92 25.75
CA ASP A 490 -3.35 7.93 26.72
C ASP A 490 -3.28 6.49 26.17
N GLY A 491 -3.56 6.35 24.84
CA GLY A 491 -3.46 5.06 24.17
C GLY A 491 -4.58 4.07 24.53
N GLN A 492 -5.63 4.54 25.21
CA GLN A 492 -6.81 3.73 25.51
C GLN A 492 -7.71 3.60 24.28
N ARG A 493 -8.58 2.59 24.28
CA ARG A 493 -9.53 2.37 23.20
C ARG A 493 -10.94 2.32 23.75
N ILE A 494 -11.85 3.07 23.12
CA ILE A 494 -13.28 2.95 23.37
C ILE A 494 -13.98 2.63 22.04
N SER A 495 -14.86 1.63 22.06
CA SER A 495 -15.63 1.23 20.89
C SER A 495 -17.10 1.17 21.24
N ILE A 496 -17.92 1.77 20.40
CA ILE A 496 -19.38 1.77 20.50
C ILE A 496 -19.90 1.20 19.20
N ARG A 497 -20.71 0.13 19.29
CA ARG A 497 -21.28 -0.51 18.09
C ARG A 497 -22.77 -0.72 18.28
N ALA A 498 -23.55 -0.38 17.26
CA ALA A 498 -24.94 -0.68 17.14
C ALA A 498 -25.18 -1.50 15.88
N GLN A 499 -25.95 -2.57 16.01
CA GLN A 499 -26.31 -3.45 14.92
C GLN A 499 -27.82 -3.67 14.90
N SER A 500 -28.42 -3.67 13.72
CA SER A 500 -29.87 -3.86 13.60
C SER A 500 -30.24 -4.48 12.26
N ASN A 501 -31.26 -5.31 12.26
CA ASN A 501 -32.02 -5.68 11.07
C ASN A 501 -33.51 -5.27 11.20
N GLY A 502 -33.78 -4.14 11.82
CA GLY A 502 -35.11 -3.62 12.06
C GLY A 502 -35.72 -4.22 13.34
N LEU A 503 -36.92 -4.80 13.22
CA LEU A 503 -37.67 -5.28 14.37
C LEU A 503 -37.22 -6.64 14.89
N PHE A 504 -36.49 -7.42 14.08
CA PHE A 504 -36.13 -8.81 14.47
C PHE A 504 -34.90 -8.90 15.37
N PHE A 505 -33.91 -8.00 15.12
CA PHE A 505 -32.69 -8.01 15.89
C PHE A 505 -32.12 -6.60 16.07
N GLN A 506 -31.72 -6.31 17.31
CA GLN A 506 -31.00 -5.10 17.68
C GLN A 506 -29.91 -5.48 18.68
N SER A 507 -28.72 -4.97 18.50
CA SER A 507 -27.60 -5.18 19.42
C SER A 507 -26.82 -3.90 19.63
N TYR A 508 -26.50 -3.63 20.86
CA TYR A 508 -25.68 -2.48 21.29
C TYR A 508 -24.51 -3.00 22.11
N ASN A 509 -23.33 -2.57 21.80
CA ASN A 509 -22.11 -2.95 22.49
C ASN A 509 -21.25 -1.71 22.78
N VAL A 510 -20.74 -1.64 23.98
CA VAL A 510 -19.74 -0.64 24.40
C VAL A 510 -18.57 -1.38 25.02
N SER A 511 -17.36 -1.09 24.58
CA SER A 511 -16.16 -1.66 25.15
C SER A 511 -15.10 -0.61 25.41
N PHE A 512 -14.36 -0.78 26.49
CA PHE A 512 -13.22 0.04 26.87
C PHE A 512 -12.01 -0.87 27.09
N THR A 513 -10.86 -0.48 26.53
CA THR A 513 -9.60 -1.21 26.72
C THR A 513 -8.50 -0.25 27.18
N GLU A 514 -7.88 -0.58 28.30
CA GLU A 514 -6.62 0.01 28.78
C GLU A 514 -5.48 -0.98 28.47
N PRO A 515 -4.61 -0.71 27.50
CA PRO A 515 -3.59 -1.67 27.05
C PRO A 515 -2.43 -1.85 28.05
N TRP A 516 -2.23 -0.89 28.95
CA TRP A 516 -1.16 -0.91 29.95
C TRP A 516 -1.69 -0.66 31.36
N LEU A 517 -2.53 -1.53 31.86
CA LEU A 517 -3.09 -1.42 33.21
C LEU A 517 -1.98 -1.30 34.26
N GLY A 518 -1.99 -0.18 34.98
CA GLY A 518 -0.96 0.18 35.95
C GLY A 518 0.34 0.75 35.37
N GLY A 519 0.44 0.92 34.04
CA GLY A 519 1.51 1.66 33.34
C GLY A 519 2.89 0.99 33.31
N LYS A 520 3.08 -0.16 33.96
CA LYS A 520 4.39 -0.81 34.12
C LYS A 520 4.61 -2.01 33.19
N LYS A 521 3.53 -2.68 32.81
CA LYS A 521 3.55 -3.90 32.00
C LYS A 521 2.42 -3.87 30.99
N PRO A 522 2.58 -4.49 29.81
CA PRO A 522 1.54 -4.54 28.80
C PRO A 522 0.41 -5.52 29.17
N ASN A 523 -0.27 -5.23 30.27
CA ASN A 523 -1.44 -5.96 30.74
C ASN A 523 -2.67 -5.20 30.26
N ALA A 524 -3.37 -5.73 29.26
CA ALA A 524 -4.54 -5.08 28.70
C ALA A 524 -5.79 -5.44 29.51
N LEU A 525 -6.42 -4.45 30.13
CA LEU A 525 -7.75 -4.59 30.73
C LEU A 525 -8.80 -4.23 29.69
N THR A 526 -9.72 -5.14 29.41
CA THR A 526 -10.89 -4.86 28.58
C THR A 526 -12.16 -5.04 29.38
N VAL A 527 -13.02 -4.04 29.39
CA VAL A 527 -14.36 -4.08 29.97
C VAL A 527 -15.36 -3.84 28.87
N ALA A 528 -16.39 -4.68 28.79
CA ALA A 528 -17.45 -4.53 27.80
C ALA A 528 -18.83 -4.71 28.42
N ALA A 529 -19.79 -4.01 27.86
CA ALA A 529 -21.22 -4.17 28.18
C ALA A 529 -22.00 -4.24 26.87
N TRP A 530 -22.96 -5.14 26.82
CA TRP A 530 -23.80 -5.29 25.64
C TRP A 530 -25.24 -5.60 26.00
N ARG A 531 -26.11 -5.28 25.07
CA ARG A 531 -27.53 -5.68 25.10
C ARG A 531 -27.95 -6.05 23.69
N SER A 532 -28.50 -7.24 23.53
CA SER A 532 -29.13 -7.69 22.29
C SER A 532 -30.60 -8.04 22.52
N ILE A 533 -31.39 -7.71 21.54
CA ILE A 533 -32.83 -7.96 21.54
C ILE A 533 -33.15 -8.72 20.26
N GLN A 534 -33.68 -9.89 20.40
CA GLN A 534 -34.20 -10.71 19.32
C GLN A 534 -35.72 -10.79 19.43
N SER A 535 -36.40 -10.74 18.30
CA SER A 535 -37.84 -10.87 18.31
C SER A 535 -38.36 -11.58 17.05
N ASN A 536 -39.62 -11.95 17.09
CA ASN A 536 -40.36 -12.50 15.93
C ASN A 536 -40.74 -11.44 14.87
N GLY A 537 -40.25 -10.19 15.01
CA GLY A 537 -40.50 -9.10 14.07
C GLY A 537 -41.81 -8.35 14.29
N GLN A 538 -42.56 -8.71 15.28
CA GLN A 538 -43.75 -7.97 15.65
C GLN A 538 -43.39 -6.63 16.31
N PRO A 539 -44.13 -5.53 16.02
CA PRO A 539 -43.91 -4.26 16.67
C PRO A 539 -44.13 -4.35 18.19
N ARG A 540 -43.44 -3.48 18.93
CA ARG A 540 -43.53 -3.46 20.40
C ARG A 540 -44.91 -3.10 20.89
N ASN A 541 -45.53 -2.13 20.24
CA ASN A 541 -46.86 -1.65 20.57
C ASN A 541 -47.75 -1.71 19.30
N VAL A 542 -49.00 -2.02 19.50
CA VAL A 542 -50.08 -1.94 18.49
C VAL A 542 -51.17 -1.07 19.11
N GLU A 543 -51.59 -0.02 18.43
CA GLU A 543 -52.62 0.95 18.88
C GLU A 543 -52.33 1.58 20.27
N GLY A 544 -51.07 1.69 20.64
CA GLY A 544 -50.65 2.27 21.94
C GLY A 544 -50.46 1.27 23.06
N GLU A 545 -50.96 0.04 22.92
CA GLU A 545 -50.79 -1.03 23.92
C GLU A 545 -49.66 -2.01 23.56
N ALA A 546 -49.15 -2.71 24.56
CA ALA A 546 -48.12 -3.74 24.36
C ALA A 546 -48.69 -4.88 23.47
N ASN A 547 -47.97 -5.21 22.41
CA ASN A 547 -48.38 -6.24 21.46
C ASN A 547 -48.26 -7.64 22.06
N PRO A 548 -49.39 -8.36 22.31
CA PRO A 548 -49.36 -9.68 22.92
C PRO A 548 -48.75 -10.77 22.03
N LEU A 549 -48.66 -10.52 20.73
CA LEU A 549 -48.05 -11.43 19.74
C LEU A 549 -46.56 -11.27 19.63
N ARG A 550 -46.00 -10.26 20.26
CA ARG A 550 -44.55 -10.05 20.25
C ARG A 550 -43.85 -11.09 21.13
N GLN A 551 -42.86 -11.72 20.55
CA GLN A 551 -41.99 -12.66 21.24
C GLN A 551 -40.57 -12.05 21.31
N THR A 552 -39.94 -12.09 22.45
CA THR A 552 -38.59 -11.51 22.60
C THR A 552 -37.66 -12.36 23.43
N LEU A 553 -36.41 -12.41 23.02
CA LEU A 553 -35.28 -12.80 23.83
C LEU A 553 -34.37 -11.61 24.00
N MET A 554 -34.16 -11.18 25.22
CA MET A 554 -33.28 -10.09 25.56
C MET A 554 -32.07 -10.63 26.34
N ILE A 555 -30.87 -10.31 25.82
CA ILE A 555 -29.60 -10.70 26.44
C ILE A 555 -28.87 -9.44 26.87
N THR A 556 -28.66 -9.26 28.16
CA THR A 556 -27.84 -8.17 28.69
C THR A 556 -26.59 -8.77 29.33
N GLY A 557 -25.42 -8.27 28.98
CA GLY A 557 -24.17 -8.79 29.48
C GLY A 557 -23.14 -7.75 29.81
N VAL A 558 -22.24 -8.11 30.70
CA VAL A 558 -21.04 -7.38 31.05
C VAL A 558 -19.88 -8.36 31.15
N SER A 559 -18.68 -7.91 30.78
CA SER A 559 -17.47 -8.70 30.94
C SER A 559 -16.29 -7.81 31.32
N ALA A 560 -15.35 -8.41 32.02
CA ALA A 560 -14.04 -7.82 32.29
C ALA A 560 -12.96 -8.88 32.05
N SER A 561 -11.92 -8.56 31.34
CA SER A 561 -10.81 -9.45 31.03
C SER A 561 -9.47 -8.77 31.10
N ILE A 562 -8.44 -9.52 31.49
CA ILE A 562 -7.05 -9.08 31.52
C ILE A 562 -6.28 -9.94 30.53
N GLY A 563 -5.70 -9.31 29.53
CA GLY A 563 -4.80 -9.91 28.55
C GLY A 563 -3.35 -9.63 28.91
N GLN A 564 -2.49 -10.62 28.79
CA GLN A 564 -1.06 -10.51 29.01
C GLN A 564 -0.28 -11.27 27.94
N ARG A 565 0.82 -10.69 27.49
CA ARG A 565 1.78 -11.37 26.64
C ARG A 565 2.84 -12.07 27.48
N TRP A 566 3.07 -13.34 27.24
CA TRP A 566 4.10 -14.11 27.90
C TRP A 566 5.36 -14.16 27.08
N LYS A 567 6.50 -14.04 27.74
CA LYS A 567 7.82 -14.10 27.12
C LYS A 567 8.40 -15.52 27.06
N LYS A 568 7.86 -16.44 27.82
CA LYS A 568 8.26 -17.85 27.86
C LYS A 568 7.06 -18.73 27.54
N PRO A 569 7.18 -19.76 26.71
CA PRO A 569 8.40 -20.27 26.08
C PRO A 569 8.93 -19.40 24.93
N ASP A 570 8.07 -18.59 24.28
CA ASP A 570 8.44 -17.59 23.27
C ASP A 570 7.52 -16.35 23.34
N ASP A 571 7.88 -15.29 22.65
CA ASP A 571 7.16 -14.00 22.66
C ASP A 571 5.81 -13.99 21.91
N TRP A 572 5.39 -15.13 21.36
CA TRP A 572 4.15 -15.25 20.60
C TRP A 572 2.96 -15.67 21.44
N PHE A 573 3.18 -16.03 22.71
CA PHE A 573 2.11 -16.41 23.63
C PHE A 573 1.38 -15.23 24.21
N THR A 574 0.04 -15.32 24.17
CA THR A 574 -0.86 -14.40 24.87
C THR A 574 -1.84 -15.19 25.74
N VAL A 575 -2.10 -14.70 26.92
CA VAL A 575 -3.08 -15.25 27.83
C VAL A 575 -4.10 -14.17 28.17
N ASN A 576 -5.38 -14.49 28.01
CA ASN A 576 -6.48 -13.63 28.41
C ASN A 576 -7.37 -14.36 29.40
N ALA A 577 -7.53 -13.80 30.59
CA ALA A 577 -8.40 -14.31 31.62
C ALA A 577 -9.48 -13.28 31.94
N GLY A 578 -10.73 -13.73 32.05
CA GLY A 578 -11.83 -12.81 32.25
C GLY A 578 -13.03 -13.45 32.93
N ILE A 579 -13.93 -12.62 33.38
CA ILE A 579 -15.24 -12.98 33.91
C ILE A 579 -16.30 -12.31 33.03
N SER A 580 -17.37 -13.04 32.76
CA SER A 580 -18.55 -12.54 32.07
C SER A 580 -19.81 -12.87 32.81
N TYR A 581 -20.76 -11.97 32.81
CA TYR A 581 -22.13 -12.17 33.28
C TYR A 581 -23.07 -11.86 32.12
N GLN A 582 -24.05 -12.78 31.92
CA GLN A 582 -25.12 -12.61 30.94
C GLN A 582 -26.45 -12.93 31.61
N HIS A 583 -27.40 -12.04 31.40
CA HIS A 583 -28.77 -12.20 31.80
C HIS A 583 -29.64 -12.37 30.55
N PHE A 584 -30.34 -13.49 30.48
CA PHE A 584 -31.27 -13.85 29.45
C PHE A 584 -32.69 -13.64 29.96
N ASP A 585 -33.52 -12.92 29.24
CA ASP A 585 -34.91 -12.67 29.57
C ASP A 585 -35.78 -13.09 28.38
N PHE A 586 -36.63 -14.08 28.59
CA PHE A 586 -37.48 -14.69 27.60
C PHE A 586 -38.92 -14.25 27.85
N ASP A 587 -39.56 -13.65 26.85
CA ASP A 587 -40.97 -13.30 26.82
C ASP A 587 -41.61 -13.97 25.62
N LYS A 588 -42.33 -15.10 25.85
CA LYS A 588 -42.98 -15.91 24.82
C LYS A 588 -42.09 -16.34 23.65
N TYR A 589 -40.75 -16.30 23.82
CA TYR A 589 -39.79 -16.50 22.74
C TYR A 589 -39.68 -17.99 22.36
N ASN A 590 -40.40 -18.34 21.29
CA ASN A 590 -40.40 -19.69 20.73
C ASN A 590 -39.56 -19.73 19.43
N SER A 591 -38.29 -20.00 19.54
CA SER A 591 -37.38 -20.18 18.39
C SER A 591 -37.06 -21.64 18.10
N GLY A 592 -37.53 -22.57 18.92
CA GLY A 592 -37.13 -23.95 18.85
C GLY A 592 -35.72 -24.23 19.42
N LEU A 593 -34.97 -23.19 19.83
CA LEU A 593 -33.62 -23.33 20.37
C LEU A 593 -33.60 -23.67 21.86
N PHE A 594 -34.66 -23.28 22.56
CA PHE A 594 -34.83 -23.53 24.00
C PHE A 594 -36.13 -24.26 24.20
N SER A 595 -36.15 -25.14 25.13
CA SER A 595 -37.34 -25.90 25.49
C SER A 595 -38.35 -25.10 26.31
N PHE A 596 -37.97 -23.91 26.77
CA PHE A 596 -38.83 -22.97 27.48
C PHE A 596 -38.93 -21.66 26.74
N THR A 597 -40.08 -21.02 26.80
CA THR A 597 -40.41 -19.79 26.05
C THR A 597 -40.44 -18.56 26.95
N ASP A 598 -40.57 -18.76 28.24
CA ASP A 598 -40.74 -17.70 29.23
C ASP A 598 -39.77 -17.86 30.37
N GLY A 599 -39.33 -16.75 30.97
CA GLY A 599 -38.51 -16.76 32.15
C GLY A 599 -37.13 -16.16 31.98
N GLN A 600 -36.28 -16.42 32.98
CA GLN A 600 -34.95 -15.78 33.05
C GLN A 600 -33.87 -16.80 33.35
N SER A 601 -32.70 -16.60 32.73
CA SER A 601 -31.49 -17.36 32.97
C SER A 601 -30.29 -16.46 33.21
N ASN A 602 -29.41 -16.87 34.10
CA ASN A 602 -28.20 -16.14 34.45
C ASN A 602 -26.97 -17.01 34.17
N ASN A 603 -26.04 -16.49 33.43
CA ASN A 603 -24.78 -17.15 33.08
C ASN A 603 -23.61 -16.34 33.62
N ILE A 604 -22.95 -16.83 34.65
CA ILE A 604 -21.68 -16.30 35.14
C ILE A 604 -20.58 -17.25 34.69
N ALA A 605 -19.63 -16.77 33.87
CA ALA A 605 -18.58 -17.61 33.36
C ALA A 605 -17.20 -17.00 33.55
N LEU A 606 -16.23 -17.84 33.89
CA LEU A 606 -14.81 -17.56 33.83
C LEU A 606 -14.31 -18.00 32.47
N ASN A 607 -13.60 -17.12 31.77
CA ASN A 607 -13.04 -17.36 30.45
C ASN A 607 -11.52 -17.32 30.53
N LEU A 608 -10.87 -18.35 30.02
CA LEU A 608 -9.41 -18.40 29.86
C LEU A 608 -9.09 -18.70 28.41
N ILE A 609 -8.39 -17.80 27.77
CA ILE A 609 -7.90 -17.97 26.39
C ILE A 609 -6.38 -17.95 26.43
N VAL A 610 -5.77 -19.03 25.99
CA VAL A 610 -4.33 -19.14 25.78
C VAL A 610 -4.11 -19.27 24.28
N SER A 611 -3.37 -18.35 23.71
CA SER A 611 -3.09 -18.42 22.27
C SER A 611 -1.61 -18.17 21.98
N ARG A 612 -1.12 -18.85 20.96
CA ARG A 612 0.17 -18.61 20.34
C ARG A 612 -0.05 -18.27 18.88
N ASN A 613 0.41 -17.11 18.46
CA ASN A 613 0.23 -16.66 17.08
C ASN A 613 1.55 -16.14 16.52
N SER A 614 2.15 -16.91 15.61
CA SER A 614 3.40 -16.60 14.91
C SER A 614 3.22 -16.44 13.40
N VAL A 615 1.97 -16.23 12.93
CA VAL A 615 1.69 -16.07 11.50
C VAL A 615 2.35 -14.82 10.91
N SER A 616 2.84 -14.95 9.67
CA SER A 616 3.61 -13.90 9.00
C SER A 616 2.78 -12.70 8.57
N ASP A 617 1.50 -12.89 8.30
CA ASP A 617 0.57 -11.85 7.83
C ASP A 617 -0.86 -12.18 8.25
N PRO A 618 -1.68 -11.21 8.67
CA PRO A 618 -3.04 -11.47 9.13
C PRO A 618 -4.03 -11.81 8.00
N ILE A 619 -3.76 -11.41 6.75
CA ILE A 619 -4.67 -11.58 5.61
C ILE A 619 -4.27 -12.77 4.76
N PHE A 620 -2.99 -12.84 4.38
CA PHE A 620 -2.42 -13.94 3.62
C PHE A 620 -1.17 -14.49 4.30
N PRO A 621 -1.31 -15.30 5.36
CA PRO A 621 -0.18 -15.94 6.01
C PRO A 621 0.57 -16.86 5.04
N VAL A 622 1.88 -16.66 4.92
CA VAL A 622 2.78 -17.49 4.11
C VAL A 622 3.42 -18.59 4.95
N TRP A 623 3.75 -18.28 6.19
CA TRP A 623 4.37 -19.19 7.15
C TRP A 623 3.92 -18.86 8.59
N GLY A 624 4.16 -19.80 9.50
CA GLY A 624 3.84 -19.66 10.91
C GLY A 624 2.68 -20.51 11.35
N SER A 625 2.31 -20.36 12.61
CA SER A 625 1.22 -21.13 13.22
C SER A 625 0.40 -20.27 14.17
N GLU A 626 -0.87 -20.60 14.27
CA GLU A 626 -1.78 -20.09 15.29
C GLU A 626 -2.36 -21.28 16.06
N VAL A 627 -2.23 -21.25 17.37
CA VAL A 627 -2.83 -22.26 18.27
C VAL A 627 -3.59 -21.51 19.34
N ARG A 628 -4.85 -21.92 19.60
CA ARG A 628 -5.73 -21.27 20.58
C ARG A 628 -6.46 -22.32 21.40
N LEU A 629 -6.34 -22.21 22.71
CA LEU A 629 -7.18 -22.94 23.67
C LEU A 629 -8.09 -21.93 24.35
N ASN A 630 -9.39 -22.17 24.29
CA ASN A 630 -10.39 -21.35 24.97
C ASN A 630 -11.15 -22.25 25.95
N VAL A 631 -11.09 -21.92 27.25
CA VAL A 631 -11.77 -22.61 28.31
C VAL A 631 -12.77 -21.66 28.94
N LYS A 632 -14.04 -22.06 28.98
CA LYS A 632 -15.12 -21.31 29.62
C LYS A 632 -15.77 -22.18 30.64
N VAL A 633 -15.81 -21.75 31.91
CA VAL A 633 -16.36 -22.52 33.02
C VAL A 633 -17.31 -21.64 33.83
N THR A 634 -18.41 -22.21 34.21
CA THR A 634 -19.36 -21.59 35.16
C THR A 634 -19.20 -22.19 36.53
N PRO A 635 -19.64 -21.53 37.63
CA PRO A 635 -19.71 -22.15 38.94
C PRO A 635 -20.64 -23.37 38.88
N PRO A 636 -20.26 -24.47 39.54
CA PRO A 636 -21.08 -25.68 39.62
C PRO A 636 -22.17 -25.52 40.69
N TYR A 637 -23.18 -24.73 40.41
CA TYR A 637 -24.23 -24.37 41.34
C TYR A 637 -24.94 -25.59 41.94
N SER A 638 -25.11 -26.64 41.15
CA SER A 638 -25.76 -27.87 41.60
C SER A 638 -24.96 -28.62 42.67
N LEU A 639 -23.63 -28.57 42.62
CA LEU A 639 -22.77 -29.19 43.59
C LEU A 639 -22.80 -28.48 44.94
N PHE A 640 -23.22 -27.20 45.00
CA PHE A 640 -23.43 -26.45 46.24
C PHE A 640 -24.81 -26.70 46.87
N GLN A 641 -25.68 -27.46 46.17
CA GLN A 641 -27.04 -27.82 46.63
C GLN A 641 -27.28 -29.32 46.49
N PRO A 642 -26.54 -30.15 47.23
CA PRO A 642 -26.57 -31.60 47.05
C PRO A 642 -27.92 -32.23 47.40
N ASP A 643 -28.70 -31.61 48.29
CA ASP A 643 -30.00 -32.13 48.75
C ASP A 643 -31.15 -31.78 47.78
N LYS A 644 -30.89 -30.99 46.75
CA LYS A 644 -31.92 -30.56 45.81
C LYS A 644 -32.11 -31.62 44.73
N VAL A 645 -33.36 -32.08 44.59
CA VAL A 645 -33.74 -32.97 43.48
C VAL A 645 -34.02 -32.16 42.23
N TRP A 646 -33.15 -32.32 41.20
CA TRP A 646 -33.20 -31.55 39.97
C TRP A 646 -34.11 -32.17 38.90
N THR A 647 -34.35 -33.47 38.94
CA THR A 647 -35.10 -34.21 37.91
C THR A 647 -36.59 -33.87 37.86
N GLY A 648 -37.17 -33.30 38.89
CA GLY A 648 -38.60 -32.90 38.97
C GLY A 648 -38.84 -31.43 38.62
N LEU A 649 -37.79 -30.67 38.36
CA LEU A 649 -37.92 -29.25 38.04
C LEU A 649 -38.12 -29.03 36.55
N SER A 650 -38.83 -27.93 36.18
CA SER A 650 -38.90 -27.47 34.82
C SER A 650 -37.50 -27.10 34.30
N GLU A 651 -37.31 -27.13 32.98
CA GLU A 651 -36.01 -26.74 32.40
C GLU A 651 -35.66 -25.28 32.71
N GLN A 652 -36.64 -24.39 32.74
CA GLN A 652 -36.48 -23.00 33.16
C GLN A 652 -35.89 -22.89 34.58
N GLU A 653 -36.38 -23.70 35.52
CA GLU A 653 -35.86 -23.72 36.89
C GLU A 653 -34.47 -24.35 37.00
N ARG A 654 -34.20 -25.39 36.18
CA ARG A 654 -32.92 -26.06 36.13
C ARG A 654 -31.84 -25.15 35.58
N PHE A 655 -32.16 -24.34 34.56
CA PHE A 655 -31.21 -23.42 33.90
C PHE A 655 -31.36 -21.96 34.35
N ARG A 656 -32.02 -21.67 35.46
CA ARG A 656 -32.09 -20.33 36.05
C ARG A 656 -30.69 -19.78 36.34
N PHE A 657 -29.76 -20.62 36.77
CA PHE A 657 -28.34 -20.37 36.79
C PHE A 657 -27.68 -21.45 35.94
N VAL A 658 -27.09 -20.99 34.79
CA VAL A 658 -26.53 -21.90 33.82
C VAL A 658 -25.21 -22.45 34.31
N GLU A 659 -25.06 -23.77 34.24
CA GLU A 659 -23.83 -24.46 34.63
C GLU A 659 -23.32 -25.35 33.50
N TYR A 660 -22.03 -25.17 33.15
CA TYR A 660 -21.32 -25.96 32.17
C TYR A 660 -19.81 -25.69 32.26
N HIS A 661 -19.03 -26.52 31.60
CA HIS A 661 -17.68 -26.24 31.18
C HIS A 661 -17.56 -26.45 29.68
N LYS A 662 -16.92 -25.50 28.98
CA LYS A 662 -16.73 -25.56 27.53
C LYS A 662 -15.25 -25.44 27.22
N TRP A 663 -14.75 -26.30 26.37
CA TRP A 663 -13.37 -26.33 25.92
C TRP A 663 -13.35 -26.25 24.43
N LYS A 664 -12.54 -25.35 23.88
CA LYS A 664 -12.32 -25.23 22.44
C LYS A 664 -10.83 -25.17 22.15
N PHE A 665 -10.40 -25.93 21.18
CA PHE A 665 -9.04 -25.94 20.71
C PHE A 665 -9.03 -25.73 19.21
N VAL A 666 -8.16 -24.80 18.75
CA VAL A 666 -7.98 -24.47 17.32
C VAL A 666 -6.49 -24.42 17.04
N ALA A 667 -6.08 -24.99 15.92
CA ALA A 667 -4.72 -24.94 15.46
C ALA A 667 -4.67 -24.77 13.95
N ASN A 668 -3.90 -23.79 13.50
CA ASN A 668 -3.63 -23.50 12.10
C ASN A 668 -2.12 -23.54 11.85
N TRP A 669 -1.70 -24.14 10.77
CA TRP A 669 -0.31 -24.12 10.29
C TRP A 669 -0.26 -23.65 8.85
N TYR A 670 0.72 -22.81 8.54
CA TYR A 670 0.96 -22.29 7.21
C TYR A 670 2.37 -22.67 6.77
N THR A 671 2.46 -23.38 5.64
CA THR A 671 3.73 -23.88 5.11
C THR A 671 3.87 -23.44 3.67
N PRO A 672 4.89 -22.64 3.30
CA PRO A 672 5.15 -22.32 1.92
C PRO A 672 5.68 -23.56 1.19
N LEU A 673 5.01 -23.94 0.11
CA LEU A 673 5.42 -25.07 -0.74
C LEU A 673 6.37 -24.64 -1.85
N THR A 674 6.34 -23.37 -2.21
CA THR A 674 7.25 -22.77 -3.18
C THR A 674 7.89 -21.54 -2.59
N THR A 675 9.21 -21.45 -2.66
CA THR A 675 9.95 -20.22 -2.37
C THR A 675 9.92 -19.38 -3.63
N GLY A 676 9.08 -18.34 -3.65
CA GLY A 676 9.11 -17.36 -4.73
C GLY A 676 10.39 -16.55 -4.65
N GLY A 677 11.09 -16.38 -5.79
CA GLY A 677 12.23 -15.46 -5.87
C GLY A 677 11.78 -14.02 -6.06
N GLY A 678 12.46 -13.05 -5.43
CA GLY A 678 12.26 -11.61 -5.57
C GLY A 678 11.44 -10.95 -4.45
N GLU A 679 11.30 -9.64 -4.50
CA GLU A 679 10.70 -8.78 -3.45
C GLU A 679 9.22 -9.05 -3.11
N ASN A 680 8.47 -9.69 -4.00
CA ASN A 680 7.10 -10.12 -3.76
C ASN A 680 6.91 -11.56 -4.22
N PRO A 681 7.38 -12.56 -3.47
CA PRO A 681 7.24 -13.94 -3.84
C PRO A 681 5.78 -14.39 -3.75
N LYS A 682 5.19 -14.70 -4.89
CA LYS A 682 3.90 -15.41 -4.94
C LYS A 682 4.12 -16.85 -4.54
N SER A 683 4.07 -17.12 -3.23
CA SER A 683 4.26 -18.47 -2.70
C SER A 683 2.95 -19.24 -2.73
N LEU A 684 3.01 -20.48 -3.20
CA LEU A 684 1.95 -21.45 -2.99
C LEU A 684 2.03 -21.89 -1.53
N VAL A 685 0.95 -21.73 -0.78
CA VAL A 685 0.92 -21.98 0.66
C VAL A 685 -0.06 -23.10 0.98
N LEU A 686 0.38 -24.08 1.74
CA LEU A 686 -0.49 -25.07 2.35
C LEU A 686 -0.89 -24.58 3.75
N ARG A 687 -2.18 -24.36 3.98
CA ARG A 687 -2.78 -24.23 5.32
C ARG A 687 -3.35 -25.57 5.71
N THR A 688 -2.97 -26.09 6.86
CA THR A 688 -3.65 -27.19 7.53
C THR A 688 -4.25 -26.70 8.83
N TYR A 689 -5.43 -27.15 9.17
CA TYR A 689 -6.10 -26.72 10.39
C TYR A 689 -6.90 -27.81 11.05
N PHE A 690 -7.01 -27.69 12.37
CA PHE A 690 -7.83 -28.51 13.24
C PHE A 690 -8.59 -27.61 14.19
N GLY A 691 -9.87 -27.90 14.40
CA GLY A 691 -10.71 -27.29 15.42
C GLY A 691 -11.50 -28.37 16.14
N GLY A 692 -11.55 -28.31 17.46
CA GLY A 692 -12.37 -29.22 18.27
C GLY A 692 -12.97 -28.50 19.46
N GLY A 693 -14.15 -28.93 19.87
CA GLY A 693 -14.82 -28.35 21.03
C GLY A 693 -15.69 -29.36 21.72
N ILE A 694 -15.79 -29.20 23.04
CA ILE A 694 -16.67 -30.00 23.87
C ILE A 694 -17.30 -29.11 24.94
N ILE A 695 -18.59 -29.34 25.22
CA ILE A 695 -19.31 -28.80 26.37
C ILE A 695 -19.71 -29.93 27.30
N GLY A 696 -19.43 -29.78 28.55
CA GLY A 696 -19.77 -30.78 29.58
C GLY A 696 -20.64 -30.18 30.66
N GLN A 697 -21.18 -31.09 31.48
CA GLN A 697 -22.08 -30.79 32.60
C GLN A 697 -21.44 -31.24 33.89
N TYR A 698 -21.71 -30.58 35.01
CA TYR A 698 -21.26 -31.00 36.32
C TYR A 698 -22.22 -31.99 36.98
N ASN A 699 -23.53 -31.88 36.68
CA ASN A 699 -24.58 -32.73 37.24
C ASN A 699 -25.46 -33.29 36.11
N ARG A 700 -25.50 -34.61 36.01
CA ARG A 700 -26.30 -35.33 35.02
C ARG A 700 -27.84 -35.09 35.16
N GLN A 701 -28.33 -34.79 36.37
CA GLN A 701 -29.75 -34.52 36.59
C GLN A 701 -30.20 -33.17 35.99
N ILE A 702 -29.32 -32.21 35.90
CA ILE A 702 -29.57 -30.90 35.22
C ILE A 702 -29.56 -31.08 33.73
N GLY A 703 -28.65 -31.90 33.22
CA GLY A 703 -28.44 -32.10 31.78
C GLY A 703 -27.45 -31.11 31.17
N LEU A 704 -27.20 -31.29 29.91
CA LEU A 704 -26.32 -30.43 29.15
C LEU A 704 -27.00 -29.09 28.92
N SER A 705 -26.29 -27.98 29.17
CA SER A 705 -26.77 -26.62 28.98
C SER A 705 -27.35 -26.39 27.55
N PRO A 706 -28.54 -25.79 27.42
CA PRO A 706 -29.06 -25.38 26.09
C PRO A 706 -28.30 -24.18 25.50
N PHE A 707 -27.50 -23.49 26.32
CA PHE A 707 -26.67 -22.38 25.91
C PHE A 707 -25.30 -22.88 25.50
N GLU A 708 -24.65 -22.15 24.62
CA GLU A 708 -23.27 -22.40 24.18
C GLU A 708 -23.01 -23.70 23.38
N ARG A 709 -24.05 -24.31 22.83
CA ARG A 709 -23.93 -25.51 22.02
C ARG A 709 -23.27 -25.24 20.68
N PHE A 710 -22.76 -26.28 20.03
CA PHE A 710 -22.14 -26.22 18.72
C PHE A 710 -23.14 -26.52 17.59
N TYR A 711 -22.96 -25.81 16.46
CA TYR A 711 -23.76 -26.00 15.26
C TYR A 711 -22.84 -26.09 14.07
N LEU A 712 -23.07 -27.04 13.15
CA LEU A 712 -22.20 -27.31 12.01
C LEU A 712 -22.99 -27.34 10.71
N GLY A 713 -22.36 -26.80 9.68
CA GLY A 713 -22.81 -26.86 8.29
C GLY A 713 -23.03 -25.51 7.66
N GLY A 714 -22.81 -25.45 6.34
CA GLY A 714 -22.94 -24.25 5.53
C GLY A 714 -21.88 -23.20 5.79
N VAL A 715 -22.07 -22.02 5.18
CA VAL A 715 -21.29 -20.82 5.44
C VAL A 715 -22.25 -19.68 5.68
N PHE A 716 -22.20 -19.09 6.86
CA PHE A 716 -22.98 -17.90 7.18
C PHE A 716 -22.24 -16.63 6.78
N LEU A 717 -22.95 -15.60 6.38
CA LEU A 717 -22.41 -14.37 5.84
C LEU A 717 -21.40 -13.69 6.78
N SER A 718 -21.57 -13.83 8.10
CA SER A 718 -20.78 -13.15 9.12
C SER A 718 -20.25 -14.09 10.22
N GLY A 719 -20.30 -15.40 10.01
CA GLY A 719 -19.78 -16.38 10.97
C GLY A 719 -20.60 -16.59 12.26
N PHE A 720 -21.68 -15.83 12.47
CA PHE A 720 -22.61 -16.06 13.58
C PHE A 720 -24.05 -15.68 13.17
N VAL A 721 -24.97 -16.34 13.82
CA VAL A 721 -26.40 -16.05 13.68
C VAL A 721 -26.81 -15.00 14.71
N LEU A 722 -27.80 -14.23 14.36
CA LEU A 722 -28.32 -13.14 15.18
C LEU A 722 -28.86 -13.59 16.54
N ASP A 723 -29.12 -14.88 16.72
CA ASP A 723 -29.59 -15.52 17.96
C ASP A 723 -28.47 -15.93 18.93
N GLY A 724 -27.21 -15.63 18.62
CA GLY A 724 -26.06 -15.91 19.49
C GLY A 724 -25.49 -17.33 19.39
N ARG A 725 -26.02 -18.16 18.46
CA ARG A 725 -25.46 -19.49 18.20
C ARG A 725 -24.09 -19.39 17.58
N GLU A 726 -23.18 -20.22 18.02
CA GLU A 726 -21.86 -20.40 17.40
C GLU A 726 -21.96 -21.43 16.29
N ILE A 727 -21.94 -20.95 15.03
CA ILE A 727 -22.07 -21.80 13.87
C ILE A 727 -20.72 -21.95 13.21
N ILE A 728 -20.30 -23.19 13.12
CA ILE A 728 -19.05 -23.57 12.47
C ILE A 728 -19.35 -23.95 11.03
N SER A 729 -18.63 -23.36 10.10
CA SER A 729 -18.82 -23.62 8.68
C SER A 729 -18.25 -24.98 8.27
N LEU A 730 -18.96 -25.68 7.39
CA LEU A 730 -18.44 -26.76 6.57
C LEU A 730 -18.95 -26.57 5.14
N ARG A 731 -18.04 -26.17 4.26
CA ARG A 731 -18.37 -25.82 2.89
C ARG A 731 -18.89 -27.02 2.11
N GLY A 732 -19.87 -26.82 1.23
CA GLY A 732 -20.50 -27.88 0.45
C GLY A 732 -21.71 -28.53 1.13
N TYR A 733 -22.08 -28.11 2.34
CA TYR A 733 -23.25 -28.55 3.07
C TYR A 733 -24.21 -27.41 3.34
N ASP A 734 -25.50 -27.71 3.53
CA ASP A 734 -26.50 -26.70 3.91
C ASP A 734 -26.26 -26.20 5.34
N ASN A 735 -26.75 -25.01 5.60
CA ASN A 735 -26.66 -24.40 6.91
C ASN A 735 -27.25 -25.31 8.00
N LEU A 736 -26.48 -25.56 9.07
CA LEU A 736 -26.85 -26.37 10.23
C LEU A 736 -27.13 -27.85 9.95
N SER A 737 -26.99 -28.33 8.71
CA SER A 737 -27.41 -29.67 8.31
C SER A 737 -26.67 -30.83 9.00
N LEU A 738 -25.50 -30.55 9.57
CA LEU A 738 -24.64 -31.51 10.24
C LEU A 738 -24.69 -31.40 11.76
N THR A 739 -25.71 -30.76 12.31
CA THR A 739 -25.84 -30.52 13.74
C THR A 739 -26.58 -31.68 14.40
N ALA A 740 -25.95 -32.36 15.38
CA ALA A 740 -26.53 -33.42 16.17
C ALA A 740 -27.11 -32.85 17.51
N PRO A 741 -28.16 -33.43 18.06
CA PRO A 741 -29.03 -34.46 17.46
C PRO A 741 -29.94 -33.85 16.38
N ASP A 742 -30.16 -32.56 16.42
CA ASP A 742 -30.96 -31.78 15.44
C ASP A 742 -30.53 -30.31 15.40
N GLN A 743 -31.00 -29.57 14.42
CA GLN A 743 -30.62 -28.15 14.14
C GLN A 743 -31.10 -27.18 15.24
N ASN A 744 -32.03 -27.55 16.05
CA ASN A 744 -32.56 -26.69 17.12
C ASN A 744 -31.80 -26.93 18.45
N THR A 745 -31.65 -28.18 18.85
CA THR A 745 -30.98 -28.52 20.09
C THR A 745 -29.51 -28.17 20.12
N GLY A 746 -28.80 -28.42 19.04
CA GLY A 746 -27.34 -28.19 18.94
C GLY A 746 -26.54 -29.29 19.66
N ALA A 747 -25.27 -29.36 19.37
CA ALA A 747 -24.36 -30.43 19.75
C ALA A 747 -23.52 -30.10 20.98
N GLY A 748 -23.13 -31.14 21.71
CA GLY A 748 -22.25 -31.03 22.88
C GLY A 748 -20.79 -31.19 22.52
N ALA A 749 -20.47 -31.78 21.34
CA ALA A 749 -19.10 -31.91 20.87
C ALA A 749 -19.02 -31.62 19.36
N ILE A 750 -17.85 -31.19 18.93
CA ILE A 750 -17.54 -30.88 17.52
C ILE A 750 -16.09 -31.17 17.22
N ALA A 751 -15.83 -31.61 15.97
CA ALA A 751 -14.51 -31.62 15.39
C ALA A 751 -14.55 -31.18 13.93
N LYS A 752 -13.54 -30.43 13.50
CA LYS A 752 -13.35 -29.97 12.14
C LYS A 752 -11.88 -30.04 11.76
N TYR A 753 -11.63 -30.56 10.56
CA TYR A 753 -10.31 -30.67 9.97
C TYR A 753 -10.32 -30.02 8.59
N GLY A 754 -9.18 -29.51 8.16
CA GLY A 754 -9.09 -29.03 6.81
C GLY A 754 -7.69 -28.79 6.32
N ALA A 755 -7.59 -28.79 5.00
CA ALA A 755 -6.39 -28.41 4.27
C ALA A 755 -6.78 -27.47 3.13
N GLU A 756 -6.02 -26.38 2.95
CA GLU A 756 -6.23 -25.43 1.90
C GLU A 756 -4.92 -25.16 1.17
N LEU A 757 -4.93 -25.29 -0.13
CA LEU A 757 -3.83 -24.91 -1.00
C LEU A 757 -4.11 -23.52 -1.56
N ARG A 758 -3.40 -22.50 -1.09
CA ARG A 758 -3.63 -21.09 -1.34
C ARG A 758 -2.60 -20.51 -2.30
N TYR A 759 -3.05 -19.73 -3.27
CA TYR A 759 -2.17 -19.02 -4.22
C TYR A 759 -2.57 -17.54 -4.36
N PRO A 760 -1.65 -16.59 -4.11
CA PRO A 760 -1.94 -15.17 -4.19
C PRO A 760 -1.94 -14.69 -5.64
N LEU A 761 -3.03 -14.06 -6.05
CA LEU A 761 -3.15 -13.35 -7.33
C LEU A 761 -2.58 -11.93 -7.19
N SER A 762 -2.89 -11.27 -6.07
CA SER A 762 -2.40 -9.95 -5.70
C SER A 762 -2.08 -9.91 -4.21
N THR A 763 -0.93 -9.35 -3.87
CA THR A 763 -0.48 -9.12 -2.48
C THR A 763 -0.47 -7.64 -2.13
N ASN A 764 -1.10 -6.79 -2.95
CA ASN A 764 -1.20 -5.36 -2.69
C ASN A 764 -2.03 -5.13 -1.42
N PRO A 765 -1.54 -4.36 -0.42
CA PRO A 765 -2.27 -4.08 0.82
C PRO A 765 -3.65 -3.45 0.62
N ASN A 766 -3.85 -2.71 -0.49
CA ASN A 766 -5.12 -2.10 -0.83
C ASN A 766 -6.11 -3.06 -1.52
N ALA A 767 -5.63 -4.21 -2.01
CA ALA A 767 -6.44 -5.23 -2.65
C ALA A 767 -5.70 -6.57 -2.65
N THR A 768 -5.68 -7.28 -1.53
CA THR A 768 -5.12 -8.63 -1.46
C THR A 768 -6.13 -9.63 -2.01
N ILE A 769 -5.73 -10.37 -3.04
CA ILE A 769 -6.58 -11.36 -3.70
C ILE A 769 -5.84 -12.69 -3.78
N TYR A 770 -6.47 -13.75 -3.30
CA TYR A 770 -5.94 -15.10 -3.44
C TYR A 770 -7.01 -16.14 -3.74
N THR A 771 -6.63 -17.17 -4.43
CA THR A 771 -7.46 -18.35 -4.71
C THR A 771 -7.01 -19.53 -3.86
N MET A 772 -7.90 -20.48 -3.66
CA MET A 772 -7.61 -21.69 -2.92
C MET A 772 -8.36 -22.90 -3.48
N ALA A 773 -7.78 -24.07 -3.29
CA ALA A 773 -8.46 -25.35 -3.32
C ALA A 773 -8.50 -25.88 -1.88
N PHE A 774 -9.60 -26.46 -1.45
CA PHE A 774 -9.77 -26.90 -0.07
C PHE A 774 -10.34 -28.31 0.03
N LEU A 775 -9.97 -28.96 1.11
CA LEU A 775 -10.58 -30.20 1.63
C LEU A 775 -10.96 -29.96 3.08
N GLU A 776 -12.19 -30.30 3.44
CA GLU A 776 -12.71 -30.18 4.81
C GLU A 776 -13.36 -31.47 5.26
N ALA A 777 -13.29 -31.72 6.54
CA ALA A 777 -14.01 -32.80 7.19
C ALA A 777 -14.45 -32.34 8.57
N GLY A 778 -15.63 -32.72 9.00
CA GLY A 778 -16.12 -32.35 10.33
C GLY A 778 -17.44 -33.04 10.69
N ASN A 779 -17.70 -33.12 11.97
CA ASN A 779 -18.96 -33.65 12.50
C ASN A 779 -19.26 -33.05 13.89
N THR A 780 -20.49 -33.26 14.34
CA THR A 780 -20.93 -32.92 15.67
C THR A 780 -21.56 -34.14 16.34
N TRP A 781 -21.47 -34.17 17.67
CA TRP A 781 -22.00 -35.25 18.49
C TRP A 781 -22.87 -34.64 19.60
N GLU A 782 -23.96 -35.32 19.95
CA GLU A 782 -24.90 -34.86 20.98
C GLU A 782 -24.22 -34.64 22.34
N THR A 783 -23.32 -35.54 22.71
CA THR A 783 -22.51 -35.47 23.93
C THR A 783 -21.07 -35.83 23.65
N GLY A 784 -20.17 -35.50 24.59
CA GLY A 784 -18.76 -35.89 24.49
C GLY A 784 -18.53 -37.40 24.57
N ASP A 785 -19.44 -38.14 25.17
CA ASP A 785 -19.35 -39.60 25.31
C ASP A 785 -19.51 -40.32 23.93
N GLY A 786 -20.18 -39.67 22.97
CA GLY A 786 -20.34 -40.18 21.61
C GLY A 786 -19.30 -39.75 20.63
N PHE A 787 -18.26 -39.04 21.05
CA PHE A 787 -17.25 -38.45 20.19
C PHE A 787 -16.39 -39.51 19.48
N ASP A 788 -16.46 -39.57 18.17
CA ASP A 788 -15.56 -40.32 17.28
C ASP A 788 -14.91 -39.37 16.24
N PRO A 789 -13.61 -39.11 16.36
CA PRO A 789 -12.93 -38.14 15.49
C PRO A 789 -12.81 -38.59 14.03
N PHE A 790 -13.12 -39.83 13.72
CA PHE A 790 -13.06 -40.40 12.35
C PHE A 790 -14.44 -40.53 11.70
N ASP A 791 -15.52 -40.43 12.47
CA ASP A 791 -16.87 -40.31 11.91
C ASP A 791 -17.19 -38.90 11.52
N VAL A 792 -16.79 -38.52 10.28
CA VAL A 792 -16.83 -37.13 9.77
C VAL A 792 -17.42 -37.05 8.38
N TYR A 793 -18.16 -35.97 8.14
CA TYR A 793 -18.64 -35.58 6.82
C TYR A 793 -17.54 -34.83 6.07
N ARG A 794 -17.30 -35.15 4.81
CA ARG A 794 -16.19 -34.68 4.01
C ARG A 794 -16.67 -33.83 2.85
N SER A 795 -15.90 -32.81 2.52
CA SER A 795 -16.13 -31.97 1.35
C SER A 795 -14.82 -31.46 0.76
N GLY A 796 -14.88 -30.98 -0.48
CA GLY A 796 -13.79 -30.32 -1.14
C GLY A 796 -14.30 -29.28 -2.13
N GLY A 797 -13.44 -28.37 -2.53
CA GLY A 797 -13.87 -27.31 -3.41
C GLY A 797 -12.78 -26.30 -3.76
N ILE A 798 -13.22 -25.24 -4.39
CA ILE A 798 -12.39 -24.12 -4.77
C ILE A 798 -12.96 -22.82 -4.20
N GLY A 799 -12.10 -21.88 -3.91
CA GLY A 799 -12.52 -20.59 -3.36
C GLY A 799 -11.62 -19.44 -3.77
N MET A 800 -12.14 -18.24 -3.56
CA MET A 800 -11.41 -16.99 -3.74
C MET A 800 -11.67 -16.08 -2.56
N ARG A 801 -10.64 -15.36 -2.17
CA ARG A 801 -10.71 -14.32 -1.14
C ARG A 801 -10.24 -13.00 -1.72
N ILE A 802 -10.99 -11.94 -1.42
CA ILE A 802 -10.70 -10.57 -1.86
C ILE A 802 -10.74 -9.70 -0.60
N PHE A 803 -9.61 -9.21 -0.18
CA PHE A 803 -9.54 -8.25 0.91
C PHE A 803 -9.55 -6.83 0.36
N LEU A 804 -10.49 -6.03 0.86
CA LEU A 804 -10.62 -4.61 0.58
C LEU A 804 -10.67 -3.87 1.92
N PRO A 805 -9.79 -2.89 2.19
CA PRO A 805 -9.71 -2.21 3.49
C PRO A 805 -11.04 -1.65 4.01
N MET A 806 -11.91 -1.17 3.10
CA MET A 806 -13.23 -0.62 3.47
C MET A 806 -14.29 -1.69 3.75
N PHE A 807 -14.20 -2.87 3.13
CA PHE A 807 -15.23 -3.91 3.18
C PHE A 807 -14.80 -5.17 3.94
N GLY A 808 -13.51 -5.27 4.28
CA GLY A 808 -12.94 -6.47 4.88
C GLY A 808 -12.69 -7.60 3.87
N LEU A 809 -12.74 -8.84 4.33
CA LEU A 809 -12.48 -10.03 3.53
C LEU A 809 -13.79 -10.54 2.91
N LEU A 810 -13.85 -10.57 1.58
CA LEU A 810 -14.91 -11.20 0.81
C LEU A 810 -14.50 -12.64 0.47
N GLY A 811 -15.38 -13.60 0.72
CA GLY A 811 -15.18 -15.00 0.38
C GLY A 811 -16.20 -15.48 -0.64
N LEU A 812 -15.70 -16.16 -1.67
CA LEU A 812 -16.48 -16.84 -2.68
C LEU A 812 -16.00 -18.28 -2.74
N ASP A 813 -16.84 -19.23 -2.38
CA ASP A 813 -16.48 -20.65 -2.37
C ASP A 813 -17.51 -21.47 -3.15
N TYR A 814 -17.03 -22.47 -3.86
CA TYR A 814 -17.85 -23.53 -4.41
C TYR A 814 -17.39 -24.86 -3.84
N GLY A 815 -18.25 -25.48 -3.01
CA GLY A 815 -17.95 -26.71 -2.29
C GLY A 815 -18.79 -27.89 -2.79
N TRP A 816 -18.15 -29.05 -2.91
CA TRP A 816 -18.82 -30.32 -3.21
C TRP A 816 -18.76 -31.20 -1.96
N ARG A 817 -19.91 -31.71 -1.52
CA ARG A 817 -20.02 -32.72 -0.46
C ARG A 817 -19.68 -34.11 -1.03
N PHE A 818 -18.99 -34.92 -0.22
CA PHE A 818 -18.66 -36.29 -0.57
C PHE A 818 -19.59 -37.29 0.09
N ASP A 819 -20.16 -36.93 1.24
CA ASP A 819 -21.01 -37.78 2.03
C ASP A 819 -22.47 -37.30 2.00
N ASP A 820 -23.41 -38.22 2.01
CA ASP A 820 -24.84 -37.91 2.03
C ASP A 820 -25.31 -37.66 3.47
N VAL A 821 -26.17 -36.66 3.65
CA VAL A 821 -26.69 -36.27 4.96
C VAL A 821 -28.06 -36.89 5.12
N VAL A 822 -28.18 -37.77 6.10
CA VAL A 822 -29.42 -38.53 6.39
C VAL A 822 -30.59 -37.60 6.73
N THR A 823 -30.33 -36.52 7.45
CA THR A 823 -31.32 -35.53 7.90
C THR A 823 -31.77 -34.57 6.79
N SER A 824 -31.09 -34.55 5.62
CA SER A 824 -31.40 -33.65 4.51
C SER A 824 -31.33 -34.39 3.17
N PRO A 825 -32.20 -35.40 2.94
CA PRO A 825 -32.24 -36.14 1.69
C PRO A 825 -32.68 -35.20 0.56
N GLY A 826 -31.85 -35.06 -0.48
CA GLY A 826 -32.13 -34.15 -1.61
C GLY A 826 -31.29 -32.88 -1.64
N MET A 827 -30.37 -32.68 -0.69
CA MET A 827 -29.38 -31.62 -0.73
C MET A 827 -28.55 -31.68 -2.03
N ALA A 828 -28.33 -30.57 -2.66
CA ALA A 828 -27.47 -30.47 -3.84
C ALA A 828 -26.02 -30.91 -3.50
N ARG A 829 -25.38 -31.65 -4.43
CA ARG A 829 -23.97 -32.10 -4.21
C ARG A 829 -22.97 -30.98 -4.27
N GLY A 830 -23.27 -29.89 -4.97
CA GLY A 830 -22.41 -28.71 -5.07
C GLY A 830 -23.15 -27.47 -4.60
N GLN A 831 -22.47 -26.64 -3.82
CA GLN A 831 -23.06 -25.41 -3.29
C GLN A 831 -22.11 -24.23 -3.42
N PHE A 832 -22.69 -23.08 -3.74
CA PHE A 832 -22.00 -21.80 -3.76
C PHE A 832 -22.19 -21.10 -2.41
N HIS A 833 -21.11 -20.62 -1.84
CA HIS A 833 -21.10 -19.89 -0.58
C HIS A 833 -20.48 -18.50 -0.77
N PHE A 834 -21.15 -17.52 -0.22
CA PHE A 834 -20.66 -16.17 -0.13
C PHE A 834 -20.48 -15.77 1.34
N SER A 835 -19.35 -15.17 1.67
CA SER A 835 -19.06 -14.71 3.03
C SER A 835 -18.46 -13.30 3.01
N LEU A 836 -18.70 -12.55 4.09
CA LEU A 836 -18.21 -11.20 4.28
C LEU A 836 -17.69 -11.08 5.72
N GLY A 837 -16.43 -10.62 5.86
CA GLY A 837 -15.79 -10.43 7.16
C GLY A 837 -14.58 -11.33 7.39
N MET A 838 -13.87 -11.08 8.47
CA MET A 838 -12.64 -11.82 8.80
C MET A 838 -12.92 -13.22 9.37
N ASN A 839 -14.05 -13.40 10.04
CA ASN A 839 -14.44 -14.70 10.62
C ASN A 839 -15.45 -15.41 9.71
N ILE A 840 -14.97 -16.39 8.98
CA ILE A 840 -15.78 -17.22 8.07
C ILE A 840 -16.19 -18.53 8.78
N GLY A 841 -16.72 -18.45 10.00
CA GLY A 841 -17.22 -19.61 10.75
C GLY A 841 -16.13 -20.63 11.13
N ASP A 842 -14.93 -20.17 11.44
CA ASP A 842 -13.90 -20.98 12.10
C ASP A 842 -14.23 -21.13 13.60
N LEU A 843 -13.85 -22.27 14.22
CA LEU A 843 -14.06 -22.56 15.64
C LEU A 843 -13.48 -21.50 16.56
#